data_c62c6a900b521e8e49ad7139b3b64f0c
#
_entry.id   c62c6a900b521e8e49ad7139b3b64f0c
#
_cell.length_a   1.000
_cell.length_b   1.000
_cell.length_c   1.000
_cell.angle_alpha   90.00
_cell.angle_beta   90.00
_cell.angle_gamma   90.00
#
_symmetry.space_group_name_H-M   'P 1'
#
loop_
_entity.id
_entity.type
_entity.pdbx_description
1 polymer ?
#
loop_
_entity_poly.entity_id
_entity_poly.type
_entity_poly.pdbx_seq_one_letter_code
_entity_poly.pdbx_strand_id
1 'polypeptide(L)'
;MQWSAAPRFDLRKGRLMQRDTRTHNSIWALVLGSLGVVYGDIGTSPLYAIKETFSPATGVQATPDQVIGAISAVIWLLTLVVSLKYVILILRADNRGEGGIMALLALASNAVSGSPKIKGAVLLIGCFGACLFFGESILTPAISVLSAVEGLQVIEPTLKPLVLPIALAILIFLFLIQKHGTATVGKFFGPVILVWFVVIGSIGLWQISLNSSVLVALNPYYGLSFLLESGPRLLLVVGALVLAVTGVETLYADMGHFGRKAIRITWLTIAYPALILNYLGQGALMLRAPEAVENPFFLSFPEPLLIPAVILATLATVIASQATISGAFSATQQAIQLGFLPRMRTIHTSSKEAGQIYIPFINGLLLISVLLVTVSFGSSSALAHAYGVSVTTTMLCSTILTFFVVWKSWRYPLSLAIASTSFFLMLDSILLAGCLSKIIHGGWFPLLLGLCILLLMTTWRKGRSLLIQTIHEDDPELTSFIKQISDSGLPVVERTAVYLVSDPRTAPQALMHNLKHNMVLHKSNLVVTVAFENRPWVPFHEQIKIEDLGNHFTRVIVRYGFKDVPNIPMTLAYAKEWHGLDIDLFASSYFLSRESVVPKTNGKMPKWREEIFASMSRNAGSVVSYFQIPINQVIELGTRVSF
;
A
#
# COMPACT_ATOMS: atom_id res chain seq x y z
N MET A 1 9.43 -40.98 26.68
CA MET A 1 9.52 -39.73 25.87
C MET A 1 8.34 -38.86 26.25
N GLN A 2 8.62 -37.79 27.02
CA GLN A 2 7.60 -36.86 27.49
C GLN A 2 7.13 -35.99 26.31
N TRP A 3 5.87 -36.12 25.95
CA TRP A 3 5.19 -35.20 25.05
C TRP A 3 4.93 -33.91 25.78
N SER A 4 5.68 -32.88 25.45
CA SER A 4 5.39 -31.53 25.93
C SER A 4 4.00 -31.11 25.43
N ALA A 5 3.14 -30.72 26.36
CA ALA A 5 1.77 -30.30 26.13
C ALA A 5 1.71 -29.20 25.06
N ALA A 6 1.02 -29.50 23.96
CA ALA A 6 0.66 -28.50 22.97
C ALA A 6 -0.13 -27.36 23.63
N PRO A 7 0.05 -26.10 23.22
CA PRO A 7 -0.65 -24.99 23.83
C PRO A 7 -2.16 -25.22 23.70
N ARG A 8 -2.85 -25.24 24.85
CA ARG A 8 -4.32 -25.28 24.89
C ARG A 8 -4.83 -24.06 24.16
N PHE A 9 -5.48 -24.26 23.02
CA PHE A 9 -6.17 -23.22 22.28
C PHE A 9 -7.28 -22.64 23.16
N ASP A 10 -7.09 -21.44 23.66
CA ASP A 10 -8.11 -20.71 24.40
C ASP A 10 -9.11 -20.08 23.40
N LEU A 11 -10.13 -20.86 23.05
CA LEU A 11 -11.20 -20.46 22.12
C LEU A 11 -11.96 -19.20 22.61
N ARG A 12 -11.89 -18.88 23.92
CA ARG A 12 -12.45 -17.63 24.46
C ARG A 12 -11.61 -16.40 24.03
N LYS A 13 -10.30 -16.55 23.84
CA LYS A 13 -9.46 -15.47 23.28
C LYS A 13 -9.74 -15.20 21.82
N GLY A 14 -10.10 -16.21 21.03
CA GLY A 14 -10.57 -16.05 19.67
C GLY A 14 -11.87 -15.24 19.56
N ARG A 15 -12.79 -15.39 20.51
CA ARG A 15 -14.00 -14.56 20.61
C ARG A 15 -13.69 -13.08 20.90
N LEU A 16 -12.63 -12.79 21.64
CA LEU A 16 -12.23 -11.42 21.98
C LEU A 16 -11.47 -10.75 20.83
N MET A 17 -10.82 -11.51 19.93
CA MET A 17 -10.10 -10.94 18.79
C MET A 17 -11.00 -10.53 17.61
N GLN A 18 -12.20 -11.08 17.47
CA GLN A 18 -13.16 -10.68 16.41
C GLN A 18 -14.37 -9.88 16.93
N ARG A 19 -14.59 -9.84 18.25
CA ARG A 19 -15.53 -8.91 18.84
C ARG A 19 -14.84 -7.54 18.89
N ASP A 20 -15.22 -6.65 17.96
CA ASP A 20 -14.97 -5.21 18.07
C ASP A 20 -13.69 -4.84 18.84
N THR A 21 -12.52 -5.21 18.33
CA THR A 21 -11.27 -4.56 18.71
C THR A 21 -11.18 -3.14 18.11
N ARG A 22 -12.27 -2.54 17.71
CA ARG A 22 -12.46 -1.12 17.95
C ARG A 22 -12.57 -0.94 19.47
N THR A 23 -11.45 -1.15 20.19
CA THR A 23 -11.27 -0.45 21.44
C THR A 23 -11.83 0.94 21.18
N HIS A 24 -12.69 1.45 22.05
CA HIS A 24 -13.13 2.84 22.04
C HIS A 24 -11.88 3.71 22.31
N ASN A 25 -10.93 3.70 21.36
CA ASN A 25 -9.86 4.66 21.35
C ASN A 25 -10.54 6.01 21.25
N SER A 26 -10.32 6.86 22.21
CA SER A 26 -10.79 8.24 22.16
C SER A 26 -10.50 8.79 20.75
N ILE A 27 -11.44 9.51 20.18
CA ILE A 27 -11.25 10.14 18.85
C ILE A 27 -9.94 10.92 18.81
N TRP A 28 -9.52 11.51 19.92
CA TRP A 28 -8.26 12.23 20.05
C TRP A 28 -7.03 11.34 19.99
N ALA A 29 -7.10 10.09 20.47
CA ALA A 29 -6.03 9.11 20.29
C ALA A 29 -5.88 8.72 18.82
N LEU A 30 -7.00 8.56 18.10
CA LEU A 30 -6.99 8.31 16.65
C LEU A 30 -6.50 9.53 15.86
N VAL A 31 -6.86 10.75 16.28
CA VAL A 31 -6.37 12.01 15.69
C VAL A 31 -4.85 12.10 15.86
N LEU A 32 -4.34 11.87 17.07
CA LEU A 32 -2.90 11.89 17.34
C LEU A 32 -2.14 10.80 16.58
N GLY A 33 -2.70 9.59 16.51
CA GLY A 33 -2.14 8.49 15.73
C GLY A 33 -2.12 8.79 14.23
N SER A 34 -3.22 9.33 13.68
CA SER A 34 -3.28 9.72 12.28
C SER A 34 -2.31 10.84 11.94
N LEU A 35 -2.06 11.76 12.86
CA LEU A 35 -1.07 12.82 12.68
C LEU A 35 0.32 12.25 12.43
N GLY A 36 0.73 11.26 13.23
CA GLY A 36 2.06 10.64 13.13
C GLY A 36 2.25 9.79 11.88
N VAL A 37 1.25 9.01 11.49
CA VAL A 37 1.42 8.05 10.40
C VAL A 37 0.96 8.63 9.06
N VAL A 38 -0.22 9.26 9.02
CA VAL A 38 -0.83 9.74 7.77
C VAL A 38 -0.21 11.04 7.27
N TYR A 39 0.08 11.97 8.18
CA TYR A 39 0.49 13.34 7.82
C TYR A 39 2.00 13.58 7.94
N GLY A 40 2.79 12.56 8.26
CA GLY A 40 4.24 12.66 8.30
C GLY A 40 4.83 13.06 6.94
N ASP A 41 4.42 12.38 5.88
CA ASP A 41 4.94 12.57 4.53
C ASP A 41 4.57 13.94 3.95
N ILE A 42 3.30 14.30 3.93
CA ILE A 42 2.87 15.63 3.45
C ILE A 42 3.40 16.75 4.35
N GLY A 43 3.62 16.48 5.64
CA GLY A 43 4.18 17.42 6.61
C GLY A 43 5.66 17.74 6.38
N THR A 44 6.39 16.91 5.65
CA THR A 44 7.81 17.13 5.32
C THR A 44 8.02 17.80 3.95
N SER A 45 6.98 17.95 3.13
CA SER A 45 7.03 18.65 1.84
C SER A 45 7.57 20.10 1.92
N PRO A 46 7.32 20.88 3.00
CA PRO A 46 7.91 22.23 3.13
C PRO A 46 9.44 22.30 3.09
N LEU A 47 10.13 21.19 3.39
CA LEU A 47 11.59 21.12 3.36
C LEU A 47 12.16 21.36 1.95
N TYR A 48 11.39 21.02 0.90
CA TYR A 48 11.90 21.02 -0.47
C TYR A 48 10.97 21.72 -1.48
N ALA A 49 9.66 21.83 -1.24
CA ALA A 49 8.71 22.26 -2.27
C ALA A 49 8.96 23.70 -2.76
N ILE A 50 9.18 24.65 -1.86
CA ILE A 50 9.45 26.04 -2.24
C ILE A 50 10.84 26.19 -2.85
N LYS A 51 11.85 25.58 -2.24
CA LYS A 51 13.23 25.52 -2.79
C LYS A 51 13.22 25.05 -4.24
N GLU A 52 12.49 23.97 -4.55
CA GLU A 52 12.43 23.43 -5.91
C GLU A 52 11.61 24.31 -6.87
N THR A 53 10.61 25.04 -6.37
CA THR A 53 9.83 25.98 -7.20
C THR A 53 10.69 27.12 -7.72
N PHE A 54 11.68 27.56 -6.94
CA PHE A 54 12.62 28.61 -7.31
C PHE A 54 14.02 28.07 -7.72
N SER A 55 14.11 26.78 -7.99
CA SER A 55 15.37 26.19 -8.46
C SER A 55 15.75 26.72 -9.85
N PRO A 56 17.05 26.73 -10.20
CA PRO A 56 17.51 27.15 -11.53
C PRO A 56 16.82 26.39 -12.67
N ALA A 57 16.40 25.15 -12.44
CA ALA A 57 15.70 24.32 -13.42
C ALA A 57 14.33 24.88 -13.84
N THR A 58 13.64 25.62 -12.98
CA THR A 58 12.35 26.26 -13.31
C THR A 58 12.54 27.61 -13.98
N GLY A 59 13.70 28.27 -13.74
CA GLY A 59 14.01 29.61 -14.22
C GLY A 59 13.13 30.71 -13.61
N VAL A 60 12.43 30.42 -12.49
CA VAL A 60 11.64 31.40 -11.74
C VAL A 60 12.59 32.24 -10.88
N GLN A 61 12.48 33.57 -10.97
CA GLN A 61 13.24 34.50 -10.14
C GLN A 61 12.46 34.83 -8.86
N ALA A 62 13.15 35.04 -7.74
CA ALA A 62 12.54 35.40 -6.47
C ALA A 62 12.12 36.89 -6.41
N THR A 63 11.37 37.36 -7.41
CA THR A 63 10.75 38.68 -7.36
C THR A 63 9.52 38.67 -6.46
N PRO A 64 9.11 39.81 -5.86
CA PRO A 64 7.98 39.84 -4.95
C PRO A 64 6.69 39.25 -5.53
N ASP A 65 6.37 39.57 -6.79
CA ASP A 65 5.15 39.07 -7.45
C ASP A 65 5.23 37.57 -7.69
N GLN A 66 6.38 37.04 -8.08
CA GLN A 66 6.59 35.61 -8.30
C GLN A 66 6.59 34.82 -6.98
N VAL A 67 7.13 35.38 -5.90
CA VAL A 67 7.05 34.76 -4.57
C VAL A 67 5.59 34.66 -4.10
N ILE A 68 4.83 35.78 -4.16
CA ILE A 68 3.42 35.81 -3.80
C ILE A 68 2.61 34.81 -4.64
N GLY A 69 2.86 34.80 -5.96
CA GLY A 69 2.18 33.90 -6.89
C GLY A 69 2.48 32.44 -6.64
N ALA A 70 3.74 32.07 -6.43
CA ALA A 70 4.15 30.70 -6.11
C ALA A 70 3.54 30.21 -4.80
N ILE A 71 3.57 31.01 -3.73
CA ILE A 71 2.96 30.68 -2.44
C ILE A 71 1.44 30.52 -2.59
N SER A 72 0.78 31.42 -3.32
CA SER A 72 -0.64 31.31 -3.63
C SER A 72 -0.95 30.02 -4.38
N ALA A 73 -0.17 29.67 -5.41
CA ALA A 73 -0.34 28.42 -6.16
C ALA A 73 -0.21 27.19 -5.27
N VAL A 74 0.78 27.13 -4.36
CA VAL A 74 0.95 26.04 -3.39
C VAL A 74 -0.26 25.92 -2.46
N ILE A 75 -0.74 27.02 -1.89
CA ILE A 75 -1.90 27.03 -0.98
C ILE A 75 -3.15 26.49 -1.68
N TRP A 76 -3.40 26.95 -2.89
CA TRP A 76 -4.59 26.51 -3.64
C TRP A 76 -4.46 25.11 -4.20
N LEU A 77 -3.26 24.65 -4.51
CA LEU A 77 -2.99 23.25 -4.87
C LEU A 77 -3.27 22.32 -3.67
N LEU A 78 -2.80 22.65 -2.45
CA LEU A 78 -3.15 21.94 -1.22
C LEU A 78 -4.66 21.92 -0.97
N THR A 79 -5.33 23.06 -1.23
CA THR A 79 -6.78 23.15 -1.07
C THR A 79 -7.52 22.24 -2.06
N LEU A 80 -7.18 22.31 -3.34
CA LEU A 80 -7.88 21.57 -4.40
C LEU A 80 -7.56 20.08 -4.38
N VAL A 81 -6.27 19.72 -4.27
CA VAL A 81 -5.83 18.31 -4.34
C VAL A 81 -6.06 17.65 -3.00
N VAL A 82 -5.48 18.16 -1.91
CA VAL A 82 -5.54 17.43 -0.63
C VAL A 82 -6.92 17.59 0.01
N SER A 83 -7.39 18.83 0.21
CA SER A 83 -8.64 19.06 0.94
C SER A 83 -9.86 18.62 0.14
N LEU A 84 -10.02 19.10 -1.10
CA LEU A 84 -11.24 18.85 -1.87
C LEU A 84 -11.25 17.45 -2.50
N LYS A 85 -10.18 17.08 -3.21
CA LYS A 85 -10.12 15.80 -3.91
C LYS A 85 -9.97 14.63 -2.95
N TYR A 86 -8.91 14.63 -2.08
CA TYR A 86 -8.63 13.46 -1.23
C TYR A 86 -9.51 13.45 0.02
N VAL A 87 -9.48 14.50 0.84
CA VAL A 87 -10.15 14.51 2.16
C VAL A 87 -11.68 14.55 2.03
N ILE A 88 -12.24 15.26 1.05
CA ILE A 88 -13.69 15.35 0.88
C ILE A 88 -14.22 14.25 -0.04
N LEU A 89 -13.61 14.02 -1.22
CA LEU A 89 -14.14 13.09 -2.22
C LEU A 89 -13.59 11.68 -2.06
N ILE A 90 -12.28 11.46 -2.19
CA ILE A 90 -11.68 10.11 -2.27
C ILE A 90 -11.84 9.33 -0.95
N LEU A 91 -11.70 9.97 0.21
CA LEU A 91 -11.95 9.33 1.51
C LEU A 91 -13.39 8.83 1.70
N ARG A 92 -14.33 9.15 0.79
CA ARG A 92 -15.67 8.55 0.78
C ARG A 92 -15.71 7.20 0.08
N ALA A 93 -14.71 6.90 -0.76
CA ALA A 93 -14.59 5.63 -1.46
C ALA A 93 -13.90 4.62 -0.56
N ASP A 94 -14.54 4.26 0.54
CA ASP A 94 -14.06 3.26 1.47
C ASP A 94 -14.61 1.86 1.14
N ASN A 95 -13.76 0.87 1.15
CA ASN A 95 -14.15 -0.52 1.06
C ASN A 95 -14.29 -1.11 2.47
N ARG A 96 -15.48 -0.95 3.08
CA ARG A 96 -15.78 -1.39 4.46
C ARG A 96 -14.77 -0.85 5.49
N GLY A 97 -14.45 0.43 5.36
CA GLY A 97 -13.50 1.12 6.21
C GLY A 97 -12.05 1.13 5.72
N GLU A 98 -11.71 0.38 4.67
CA GLU A 98 -10.38 0.32 4.10
C GLU A 98 -10.21 1.25 2.90
N GLY A 99 -9.01 1.83 2.76
CA GLY A 99 -8.62 2.71 1.68
C GLY A 99 -7.39 2.23 0.91
N GLY A 100 -6.82 3.15 0.15
CA GLY A 100 -5.69 2.91 -0.72
C GLY A 100 -6.08 2.42 -2.11
N ILE A 101 -5.12 2.48 -3.03
CA ILE A 101 -5.36 2.22 -4.45
C ILE A 101 -5.85 0.78 -4.72
N MET A 102 -5.42 -0.21 -3.93
CA MET A 102 -5.88 -1.60 -4.06
C MET A 102 -7.33 -1.76 -3.59
N ALA A 103 -7.75 -1.09 -2.52
CA ALA A 103 -9.14 -1.08 -2.07
C ALA A 103 -10.04 -0.37 -3.09
N LEU A 104 -9.57 0.74 -3.66
CA LEU A 104 -10.25 1.48 -4.72
C LEU A 104 -10.39 0.64 -5.99
N LEU A 105 -9.34 -0.08 -6.38
CA LEU A 105 -9.36 -1.05 -7.47
C LEU A 105 -10.41 -2.14 -7.26
N ALA A 106 -10.47 -2.70 -6.06
CA ALA A 106 -11.46 -3.72 -5.70
C ALA A 106 -12.90 -3.17 -5.85
N LEU A 107 -13.16 -1.95 -5.33
CA LEU A 107 -14.46 -1.27 -5.48
C LEU A 107 -14.82 -1.01 -6.94
N ALA A 108 -13.91 -0.41 -7.71
CA ALA A 108 -14.13 -0.10 -9.11
C ALA A 108 -14.33 -1.36 -9.97
N SER A 109 -13.52 -2.41 -9.73
CA SER A 109 -13.63 -3.70 -10.43
C SER A 109 -14.97 -4.39 -10.16
N ASN A 110 -15.45 -4.34 -8.91
CA ASN A 110 -16.77 -4.89 -8.54
C ASN A 110 -17.90 -4.09 -9.20
N ALA A 111 -17.77 -2.76 -9.25
CA ALA A 111 -18.76 -1.87 -9.85
C ALA A 111 -18.95 -2.11 -11.36
N VAL A 112 -17.92 -2.58 -12.06
CA VAL A 112 -17.94 -2.86 -13.52
C VAL A 112 -17.95 -4.37 -13.86
N SER A 113 -18.32 -5.22 -12.92
CA SER A 113 -18.30 -6.70 -13.08
C SER A 113 -19.09 -7.22 -14.28
N GLY A 114 -20.15 -6.52 -14.68
CA GLY A 114 -20.98 -6.86 -15.85
C GLY A 114 -20.34 -6.57 -17.22
N SER A 115 -19.13 -5.95 -17.28
CA SER A 115 -18.46 -5.59 -18.53
C SER A 115 -17.01 -6.07 -18.53
N PRO A 116 -16.68 -7.25 -19.12
CA PRO A 116 -15.34 -7.84 -19.05
C PRO A 116 -14.21 -6.95 -19.58
N LYS A 117 -14.48 -6.20 -20.68
CA LYS A 117 -13.49 -5.29 -21.28
C LYS A 117 -13.17 -4.11 -20.37
N ILE A 118 -14.20 -3.46 -19.81
CA ILE A 118 -14.02 -2.33 -18.88
C ILE A 118 -13.34 -2.83 -17.59
N LYS A 119 -13.75 -3.99 -17.07
CA LYS A 119 -13.11 -4.61 -15.92
C LYS A 119 -11.63 -4.87 -16.15
N GLY A 120 -11.24 -5.35 -17.33
CA GLY A 120 -9.84 -5.56 -17.70
C GLY A 120 -9.03 -4.25 -17.67
N ALA A 121 -9.57 -3.16 -18.25
CA ALA A 121 -8.93 -1.85 -18.24
C ALA A 121 -8.82 -1.29 -16.79
N VAL A 122 -9.88 -1.36 -16.00
CA VAL A 122 -9.89 -0.94 -14.59
C VAL A 122 -8.84 -1.68 -13.78
N LEU A 123 -8.74 -3.01 -13.98
CA LEU A 123 -7.73 -3.82 -13.31
C LEU A 123 -6.30 -3.40 -13.71
N LEU A 124 -6.06 -3.12 -14.99
CA LEU A 124 -4.74 -2.69 -15.47
C LEU A 124 -4.36 -1.32 -14.89
N ILE A 125 -5.27 -0.35 -14.92
CA ILE A 125 -5.05 1.00 -14.37
C ILE A 125 -4.78 0.94 -12.86
N GLY A 126 -5.59 0.19 -12.11
CA GLY A 126 -5.40 0.08 -10.66
C GLY A 126 -4.14 -0.68 -10.27
N CYS A 127 -3.78 -1.75 -11.01
CA CYS A 127 -2.51 -2.42 -10.81
C CYS A 127 -1.33 -1.50 -11.13
N PHE A 128 -1.40 -0.69 -12.20
CA PHE A 128 -0.34 0.24 -12.54
C PHE A 128 -0.16 1.31 -11.47
N GLY A 129 -1.24 1.91 -10.97
CA GLY A 129 -1.17 2.84 -9.85
C GLY A 129 -0.59 2.21 -8.58
N ALA A 130 -0.96 0.95 -8.27
CA ALA A 130 -0.37 0.23 -7.15
C ALA A 130 1.15 -0.01 -7.34
N CYS A 131 1.58 -0.29 -8.57
CA CYS A 131 3.01 -0.45 -8.89
C CYS A 131 3.78 0.86 -8.70
N LEU A 132 3.19 2.00 -9.04
CA LEU A 132 3.80 3.32 -8.83
C LEU A 132 3.89 3.68 -7.35
N PHE A 133 2.93 3.25 -6.52
CA PHE A 133 3.02 3.41 -5.07
C PHE A 133 4.26 2.74 -4.47
N PHE A 134 4.74 1.62 -5.03
CA PHE A 134 6.04 1.06 -4.66
C PHE A 134 7.20 1.99 -5.05
N GLY A 135 7.10 2.69 -6.18
CA GLY A 135 8.05 3.73 -6.59
C GLY A 135 8.10 4.89 -5.58
N GLU A 136 6.94 5.35 -5.12
CA GLU A 136 6.82 6.35 -4.06
C GLU A 136 7.46 5.86 -2.75
N SER A 137 7.26 4.58 -2.40
CA SER A 137 7.83 3.98 -1.20
C SER A 137 9.36 3.87 -1.24
N ILE A 138 9.99 4.02 -2.40
CA ILE A 138 11.44 4.13 -2.57
C ILE A 138 11.88 5.59 -2.52
N LEU A 139 11.17 6.48 -3.21
CA LEU A 139 11.57 7.87 -3.36
C LEU A 139 11.32 8.71 -2.10
N THR A 140 10.21 8.48 -1.40
CA THR A 140 9.85 9.25 -0.18
C THR A 140 10.92 9.16 0.92
N PRO A 141 11.41 7.98 1.33
CA PRO A 141 12.48 7.92 2.32
C PRO A 141 13.75 8.62 1.87
N ALA A 142 14.13 8.48 0.59
CA ALA A 142 15.33 9.07 0.04
C ALA A 142 15.28 10.61 0.05
N ILE A 143 14.22 11.20 -0.53
CA ILE A 143 14.09 12.66 -0.64
C ILE A 143 13.88 13.31 0.73
N SER A 144 13.04 12.73 1.58
CA SER A 144 12.70 13.32 2.87
C SER A 144 13.91 13.34 3.81
N VAL A 145 14.64 12.22 3.92
CA VAL A 145 15.83 12.16 4.78
C VAL A 145 16.94 13.05 4.24
N LEU A 146 17.21 13.03 2.92
CA LEU A 146 18.21 13.92 2.33
C LEU A 146 17.87 15.39 2.58
N SER A 147 16.63 15.82 2.32
CA SER A 147 16.24 17.23 2.51
C SER A 147 16.34 17.70 3.96
N ALA A 148 16.06 16.81 4.93
CA ALA A 148 16.26 17.14 6.34
C ALA A 148 17.74 17.28 6.71
N VAL A 149 18.57 16.33 6.25
CA VAL A 149 20.03 16.35 6.52
C VAL A 149 20.74 17.46 5.75
N GLU A 150 20.23 17.89 4.59
CA GLU A 150 20.73 19.08 3.88
C GLU A 150 20.66 20.36 4.73
N GLY A 151 19.83 20.41 5.76
CA GLY A 151 19.84 21.49 6.76
C GLY A 151 21.19 21.69 7.46
N LEU A 152 22.05 20.66 7.53
CA LEU A 152 23.42 20.79 8.04
C LEU A 152 24.29 21.75 7.22
N GLN A 153 24.03 21.84 5.90
CA GLN A 153 24.77 22.78 5.03
C GLN A 153 24.44 24.25 5.35
N VAL A 154 23.25 24.51 5.89
CA VAL A 154 22.82 25.85 6.30
C VAL A 154 23.49 26.25 7.61
N ILE A 155 23.75 25.27 8.50
CA ILE A 155 24.46 25.49 9.77
C ILE A 155 25.93 25.79 9.47
N GLU A 156 26.59 24.93 8.68
CA GLU A 156 28.01 25.01 8.36
C GLU A 156 28.24 24.39 6.96
N PRO A 157 28.61 25.20 5.95
CA PRO A 157 28.80 24.71 4.57
C PRO A 157 29.86 23.61 4.43
N THR A 158 30.84 23.54 5.35
CA THR A 158 31.87 22.48 5.38
C THR A 158 31.31 21.10 5.65
N LEU A 159 30.09 20.98 6.20
CA LEU A 159 29.40 19.72 6.46
C LEU A 159 28.72 19.09 5.21
N LYS A 160 28.74 19.81 4.07
CA LYS A 160 28.13 19.31 2.82
C LYS A 160 28.55 17.88 2.42
N PRO A 161 29.84 17.47 2.52
CA PRO A 161 30.25 16.11 2.18
C PRO A 161 29.68 15.04 3.11
N LEU A 162 29.24 15.39 4.32
CA LEU A 162 28.72 14.48 5.32
C LEU A 162 27.21 14.23 5.13
N VAL A 163 26.50 15.04 4.35
CA VAL A 163 25.04 14.91 4.14
C VAL A 163 24.66 13.53 3.61
N LEU A 164 25.30 13.10 2.52
CA LEU A 164 25.01 11.80 1.91
C LEU A 164 25.34 10.61 2.84
N PRO A 165 26.52 10.52 3.46
CA PRO A 165 26.83 9.46 4.43
C PRO A 165 25.87 9.41 5.62
N ILE A 166 25.49 10.56 6.19
CA ILE A 166 24.54 10.62 7.31
C ILE A 166 23.16 10.15 6.86
N ALA A 167 22.67 10.61 5.70
CA ALA A 167 21.39 10.18 5.16
C ALA A 167 21.37 8.66 4.91
N LEU A 168 22.44 8.08 4.34
CA LEU A 168 22.55 6.64 4.15
C LEU A 168 22.56 5.87 5.47
N ALA A 169 23.27 6.37 6.49
CA ALA A 169 23.28 5.74 7.82
C ALA A 169 21.88 5.74 8.46
N ILE A 170 21.14 6.85 8.36
CA ILE A 170 19.76 6.96 8.86
C ILE A 170 18.85 5.98 8.12
N LEU A 171 18.94 5.91 6.79
CA LEU A 171 18.12 5.00 5.98
C LEU A 171 18.42 3.53 6.29
N ILE A 172 19.69 3.13 6.39
CA ILE A 172 20.08 1.78 6.78
C ILE A 172 19.49 1.44 8.16
N PHE A 173 19.68 2.32 9.14
CA PHE A 173 19.12 2.13 10.48
C PHE A 173 17.60 1.96 10.46
N LEU A 174 16.90 2.80 9.68
CA LEU A 174 15.45 2.76 9.53
C LEU A 174 14.97 1.39 9.02
N PHE A 175 15.60 0.83 7.99
CA PHE A 175 15.23 -0.47 7.43
C PHE A 175 15.63 -1.65 8.33
N LEU A 176 16.71 -1.53 9.10
CA LEU A 176 17.11 -2.57 10.06
C LEU A 176 16.15 -2.69 11.25
N ILE A 177 15.55 -1.59 11.67
CA ILE A 177 14.63 -1.58 12.81
C ILE A 177 13.24 -2.13 12.46
N GLN A 178 12.87 -2.20 11.16
CA GLN A 178 11.55 -2.66 10.69
C GLN A 178 11.14 -4.03 11.25
N LYS A 179 12.08 -4.95 11.37
CA LYS A 179 11.81 -6.33 11.85
C LYS A 179 11.29 -6.39 13.30
N HIS A 180 11.56 -5.36 14.10
CA HIS A 180 11.13 -5.31 15.51
C HIS A 180 9.70 -4.77 15.67
N GLY A 181 9.09 -4.33 14.57
CA GLY A 181 7.74 -3.76 14.52
C GLY A 181 7.66 -2.30 14.98
N THR A 182 6.61 -1.65 14.50
CA THR A 182 6.37 -0.22 14.79
C THR A 182 5.52 0.00 16.03
N ALA A 183 5.01 -1.06 16.67
CA ALA A 183 4.06 -0.95 17.79
C ALA A 183 4.58 -0.14 18.98
N THR A 184 5.85 -0.29 19.33
CA THR A 184 6.46 0.43 20.45
C THR A 184 6.88 1.85 20.06
N VAL A 185 7.51 1.99 18.89
CA VAL A 185 8.03 3.28 18.39
C VAL A 185 6.89 4.16 17.88
N GLY A 186 5.86 3.56 17.28
CA GLY A 186 4.69 4.26 16.71
C GLY A 186 3.90 5.10 17.73
N LYS A 187 3.97 4.77 19.02
CA LYS A 187 3.37 5.59 20.08
C LYS A 187 3.97 6.97 20.18
N PHE A 188 5.23 7.13 19.78
CA PHE A 188 5.93 8.42 19.78
C PHE A 188 5.72 9.21 18.48
N PHE A 189 5.25 8.56 17.40
CA PHE A 189 5.08 9.22 16.10
C PHE A 189 4.11 10.39 16.17
N GLY A 190 2.93 10.17 16.77
CA GLY A 190 1.93 11.23 16.95
C GLY A 190 2.45 12.45 17.70
N PRO A 191 2.98 12.30 18.92
CA PRO A 191 3.56 13.41 19.68
C PRO A 191 4.68 14.15 18.94
N VAL A 192 5.63 13.44 18.32
CA VAL A 192 6.75 14.06 17.59
C VAL A 192 6.24 14.87 16.40
N ILE A 193 5.32 14.30 15.60
CA ILE A 193 4.74 15.02 14.45
C ILE A 193 3.82 16.16 14.90
N LEU A 194 3.16 16.06 16.05
CA LEU A 194 2.42 17.18 16.63
C LEU A 194 3.38 18.34 16.94
N VAL A 195 4.49 18.07 17.62
CA VAL A 195 5.53 19.08 17.89
C VAL A 195 6.06 19.66 16.58
N TRP A 196 6.29 18.81 15.56
CA TRP A 196 6.70 19.24 14.23
C TRP A 196 5.72 20.27 13.63
N PHE A 197 4.42 19.95 13.57
CA PHE A 197 3.42 20.86 13.02
C PHE A 197 3.26 22.15 13.83
N VAL A 198 3.35 22.06 15.15
CA VAL A 198 3.35 23.26 16.01
C VAL A 198 4.56 24.15 15.72
N VAL A 199 5.75 23.57 15.60
CA VAL A 199 6.99 24.31 15.33
C VAL A 199 6.95 24.97 13.96
N ILE A 200 6.60 24.22 12.89
CA ILE A 200 6.56 24.81 11.53
C ILE A 200 5.47 25.87 11.39
N GLY A 201 4.31 25.68 12.06
CA GLY A 201 3.26 26.68 12.10
C GLY A 201 3.65 27.93 12.88
N SER A 202 4.32 27.77 14.03
CA SER A 202 4.76 28.89 14.87
C SER A 202 5.84 29.72 14.19
N ILE A 203 6.84 29.07 13.56
CA ILE A 203 7.89 29.78 12.82
C ILE A 203 7.30 30.50 11.59
N GLY A 204 6.33 29.86 10.91
CA GLY A 204 5.59 30.49 9.84
C GLY A 204 4.87 31.74 10.29
N LEU A 205 4.12 31.67 11.41
CA LEU A 205 3.42 32.81 11.98
C LEU A 205 4.38 33.94 12.39
N TRP A 206 5.53 33.59 12.99
CA TRP A 206 6.57 34.55 13.33
C TRP A 206 7.09 35.28 12.09
N GLN A 207 7.42 34.58 11.01
CA GLN A 207 7.88 35.20 9.76
C GLN A 207 6.79 36.09 9.12
N ILE A 208 5.52 35.68 9.16
CA ILE A 208 4.37 36.50 8.69
C ILE A 208 4.27 37.79 9.51
N SER A 209 4.49 37.73 10.83
CA SER A 209 4.45 38.92 11.68
C SER A 209 5.53 39.96 11.32
N LEU A 210 6.65 39.52 10.76
CA LEU A 210 7.74 40.37 10.29
C LEU A 210 7.46 40.97 8.90
N ASN A 211 6.66 40.31 8.07
CA ASN A 211 6.22 40.82 6.78
C ASN A 211 4.84 40.28 6.41
N SER A 212 3.79 41.02 6.78
CA SER A 212 2.41 40.59 6.55
C SER A 212 1.92 40.78 5.10
N SER A 213 2.71 41.40 4.21
CA SER A 213 2.32 41.58 2.81
C SER A 213 2.11 40.24 2.08
N VAL A 214 2.74 39.15 2.56
CA VAL A 214 2.57 37.79 2.03
C VAL A 214 1.12 37.28 2.14
N LEU A 215 0.30 37.79 3.04
CA LEU A 215 -1.11 37.39 3.22
C LEU A 215 -1.95 37.57 1.97
N VAL A 216 -1.54 38.43 1.06
CA VAL A 216 -2.18 38.64 -0.25
C VAL A 216 -2.20 37.32 -1.05
N ALA A 217 -1.21 36.43 -0.83
CA ALA A 217 -1.14 35.11 -1.45
C ALA A 217 -2.32 34.17 -1.11
N LEU A 218 -3.11 34.48 -0.11
CA LEU A 218 -4.38 33.76 0.15
C LEU A 218 -5.42 33.93 -0.97
N ASN A 219 -5.31 34.99 -1.76
CA ASN A 219 -6.17 35.21 -2.91
C ASN A 219 -5.71 34.37 -4.10
N PRO A 220 -6.57 33.46 -4.66
CA PRO A 220 -6.21 32.57 -5.77
C PRO A 220 -5.80 33.29 -7.05
N TYR A 221 -6.18 34.55 -7.19
CA TYR A 221 -5.83 35.37 -8.34
C TYR A 221 -4.32 35.41 -8.56
N TYR A 222 -3.52 35.60 -7.50
CA TYR A 222 -2.06 35.67 -7.62
C TYR A 222 -1.44 34.34 -8.06
N GLY A 223 -1.96 33.23 -7.58
CA GLY A 223 -1.52 31.91 -8.04
C GLY A 223 -1.84 31.65 -9.51
N LEU A 224 -3.06 32.05 -9.94
CA LEU A 224 -3.46 31.91 -11.34
C LEU A 224 -2.65 32.83 -12.26
N SER A 225 -2.47 34.11 -11.86
CA SER A 225 -1.62 35.08 -12.60
C SER A 225 -0.19 34.54 -12.78
N PHE A 226 0.43 34.06 -11.68
CA PHE A 226 1.75 33.46 -11.70
C PHE A 226 1.87 32.31 -12.71
N LEU A 227 0.88 31.41 -12.72
CA LEU A 227 0.86 30.29 -13.67
C LEU A 227 0.72 30.76 -15.12
N LEU A 228 -0.17 31.73 -15.38
CA LEU A 228 -0.40 32.26 -16.73
C LEU A 228 0.82 33.05 -17.24
N GLU A 229 1.46 33.82 -16.37
CA GLU A 229 2.66 34.62 -16.69
C GLU A 229 3.93 33.75 -16.86
N SER A 230 3.93 32.53 -16.36
CA SER A 230 5.04 31.58 -16.52
C SER A 230 5.29 31.19 -18.00
N GLY A 231 4.32 31.37 -18.88
CA GLY A 231 4.47 31.15 -20.32
C GLY A 231 5.07 29.79 -20.69
N PRO A 232 6.19 29.74 -21.45
CA PRO A 232 6.83 28.46 -21.80
C PRO A 232 7.34 27.63 -20.62
N ARG A 233 7.55 28.26 -19.47
CA ARG A 233 8.03 27.61 -18.23
C ARG A 233 6.91 26.99 -17.39
N LEU A 234 5.62 27.21 -17.77
CA LEU A 234 4.46 26.76 -17.02
C LEU A 234 4.57 25.29 -16.58
N LEU A 235 4.94 24.39 -17.48
CA LEU A 235 5.07 22.97 -17.17
C LEU A 235 6.17 22.69 -16.15
N LEU A 236 7.32 23.37 -16.24
CA LEU A 236 8.42 23.20 -15.28
C LEU A 236 8.00 23.69 -13.88
N VAL A 237 7.32 24.82 -13.81
CA VAL A 237 6.78 25.41 -12.57
C VAL A 237 5.72 24.50 -11.95
N VAL A 238 4.74 24.05 -12.74
CA VAL A 238 3.70 23.11 -12.28
C VAL A 238 4.34 21.83 -11.75
N GLY A 239 5.34 21.28 -12.46
CA GLY A 239 6.06 20.08 -12.02
C GLY A 239 6.84 20.26 -10.70
N ALA A 240 7.22 21.50 -10.34
CA ALA A 240 7.83 21.78 -9.04
C ALA A 240 6.77 21.95 -7.94
N LEU A 241 5.66 22.65 -8.24
CA LEU A 241 4.56 22.85 -7.30
C LEU A 241 3.89 21.54 -6.84
N VAL A 242 3.94 20.47 -7.66
CA VAL A 242 3.44 19.13 -7.30
C VAL A 242 4.06 18.62 -6.01
N LEU A 243 5.30 18.97 -5.72
CA LEU A 243 6.03 18.53 -4.53
C LEU A 243 5.33 18.93 -3.22
N ALA A 244 4.54 20.01 -3.23
CA ALA A 244 3.77 20.44 -2.07
C ALA A 244 2.59 19.52 -1.74
N VAL A 245 2.15 18.68 -2.68
CA VAL A 245 1.00 17.76 -2.50
C VAL A 245 1.42 16.29 -2.52
N THR A 246 2.71 16.00 -2.38
CA THR A 246 3.19 14.62 -2.21
C THR A 246 2.72 14.05 -0.88
N GLY A 247 2.57 12.71 -0.79
CA GLY A 247 2.08 12.04 0.41
C GLY A 247 0.55 11.91 0.52
N VAL A 248 -0.22 12.35 -0.48
CA VAL A 248 -1.69 12.25 -0.47
C VAL A 248 -2.19 10.82 -0.61
N GLU A 249 -1.44 9.93 -1.27
CA GLU A 249 -1.80 8.52 -1.43
C GLU A 249 -1.69 7.76 -0.09
N THR A 250 -0.70 8.09 0.74
CA THR A 250 -0.57 7.50 2.08
C THR A 250 -1.77 7.88 2.97
N LEU A 251 -2.28 9.12 2.84
CA LEU A 251 -3.50 9.56 3.53
C LEU A 251 -4.70 8.65 3.24
N TYR A 252 -4.85 8.22 2.00
CA TYR A 252 -5.92 7.32 1.61
C TYR A 252 -5.61 5.87 1.99
N ALA A 253 -4.35 5.43 1.90
CA ALA A 253 -3.92 4.08 2.23
C ALA A 253 -4.15 3.73 3.71
N ASP A 254 -3.88 4.68 4.61
CA ASP A 254 -3.98 4.48 6.06
C ASP A 254 -5.38 4.72 6.64
N MET A 255 -6.37 4.95 5.78
CA MET A 255 -7.76 5.15 6.21
C MET A 255 -8.29 3.98 7.04
N GLY A 256 -7.84 2.75 6.76
CA GLY A 256 -8.26 1.56 7.49
C GLY A 256 -7.81 1.52 8.95
N HIS A 257 -6.71 2.20 9.29
CA HIS A 257 -6.16 2.22 10.64
C HIS A 257 -6.80 3.27 11.53
N PHE A 258 -7.08 4.46 11.01
CA PHE A 258 -7.53 5.61 11.80
C PHE A 258 -8.98 6.00 11.55
N GLY A 259 -9.52 5.58 10.43
CA GLY A 259 -10.86 5.92 9.99
C GLY A 259 -10.98 7.35 9.41
N ARG A 260 -11.92 7.51 8.49
CA ARG A 260 -12.16 8.77 7.76
C ARG A 260 -12.35 9.99 8.66
N LYS A 261 -13.03 9.83 9.81
CA LYS A 261 -13.36 10.96 10.70
C LYS A 261 -12.12 11.55 11.38
N ALA A 262 -11.24 10.68 11.91
CA ALA A 262 -10.00 11.15 12.55
C ALA A 262 -9.09 11.84 11.54
N ILE A 263 -8.88 11.24 10.35
CA ILE A 263 -8.07 11.83 9.28
C ILE A 263 -8.59 13.23 8.89
N ARG A 264 -9.90 13.40 8.71
CA ARG A 264 -10.48 14.71 8.37
C ARG A 264 -10.27 15.76 9.46
N ILE A 265 -10.48 15.40 10.72
CA ILE A 265 -10.27 16.31 11.84
C ILE A 265 -8.79 16.73 11.87
N THR A 266 -7.87 15.78 11.84
CA THR A 266 -6.42 16.05 11.86
C THR A 266 -6.00 16.99 10.75
N TRP A 267 -6.50 16.78 9.51
CA TRP A 267 -6.20 17.64 8.37
C TRP A 267 -6.67 19.05 8.60
N LEU A 268 -7.96 19.22 8.87
CA LEU A 268 -8.58 20.54 8.93
C LEU A 268 -8.15 21.38 10.14
N THR A 269 -7.79 20.74 11.26
CA THR A 269 -7.48 21.44 12.51
C THR A 269 -6.00 21.62 12.79
N ILE A 270 -5.13 20.75 12.28
CA ILE A 270 -3.69 20.75 12.60
C ILE A 270 -2.84 20.86 11.35
N ALA A 271 -2.88 19.84 10.47
CA ALA A 271 -1.92 19.73 9.39
C ALA A 271 -2.06 20.85 8.34
N TYR A 272 -3.25 21.07 7.83
CA TYR A 272 -3.50 22.09 6.80
C TYR A 272 -3.21 23.52 7.29
N PRO A 273 -3.70 23.98 8.47
CA PRO A 273 -3.35 25.30 8.97
C PRO A 273 -1.85 25.49 9.19
N ALA A 274 -1.15 24.49 9.77
CA ALA A 274 0.28 24.56 10.00
C ALA A 274 1.08 24.64 8.71
N LEU A 275 0.70 23.87 7.67
CA LEU A 275 1.32 23.94 6.35
C LEU A 275 1.13 25.30 5.68
N ILE A 276 -0.09 25.84 5.71
CA ILE A 276 -0.35 27.18 5.14
C ILE A 276 0.47 28.24 5.84
N LEU A 277 0.50 28.24 7.18
CA LEU A 277 1.32 29.18 7.95
C LEU A 277 2.79 29.05 7.59
N ASN A 278 3.29 27.82 7.45
CA ASN A 278 4.69 27.60 7.07
C ASN A 278 5.02 28.10 5.66
N TYR A 279 4.17 27.78 4.66
CA TYR A 279 4.40 28.26 3.29
C TYR A 279 4.31 29.78 3.18
N LEU A 280 3.33 30.40 3.85
CA LEU A 280 3.28 31.87 3.96
C LEU A 280 4.52 32.43 4.65
N GLY A 281 5.00 31.78 5.71
CA GLY A 281 6.20 32.20 6.42
C GLY A 281 7.47 32.14 5.55
N GLN A 282 7.64 31.07 4.77
CA GLN A 282 8.74 30.99 3.79
C GLN A 282 8.64 32.12 2.75
N GLY A 283 7.42 32.38 2.25
CA GLY A 283 7.17 33.52 1.35
C GLY A 283 7.50 34.86 2.00
N ALA A 284 7.07 35.09 3.26
CA ALA A 284 7.36 36.32 4.00
C ALA A 284 8.88 36.55 4.20
N LEU A 285 9.63 35.47 4.44
CA LEU A 285 11.10 35.52 4.50
C LEU A 285 11.68 35.93 3.15
N MET A 286 11.29 35.25 2.07
CA MET A 286 11.81 35.51 0.71
C MET A 286 11.48 36.92 0.21
N LEU A 287 10.37 37.53 0.63
CA LEU A 287 10.03 38.91 0.32
C LEU A 287 10.97 39.92 1.03
N ARG A 288 11.54 39.54 2.17
CA ARG A 288 12.50 40.38 2.92
C ARG A 288 13.94 40.13 2.54
N ALA A 289 14.27 38.86 2.28
CA ALA A 289 15.61 38.36 2.02
C ALA A 289 15.57 37.43 0.80
N PRO A 290 15.63 37.95 -0.43
CA PRO A 290 15.55 37.14 -1.64
C PRO A 290 16.64 36.06 -1.74
N GLU A 291 17.78 36.25 -1.09
CA GLU A 291 18.86 35.25 -0.97
C GLU A 291 18.44 33.99 -0.21
N ALA A 292 17.39 34.05 0.61
CA ALA A 292 16.84 32.89 1.32
C ALA A 292 16.25 31.83 0.39
N VAL A 293 16.16 32.07 -0.90
CA VAL A 293 15.71 31.12 -1.93
C VAL A 293 16.52 29.83 -1.95
N GLU A 294 17.78 29.85 -1.52
CA GLU A 294 18.64 28.66 -1.47
C GLU A 294 18.08 27.57 -0.54
N ASN A 295 17.54 27.98 0.61
CA ASN A 295 16.87 27.07 1.54
C ASN A 295 15.85 27.82 2.42
N PRO A 296 14.66 28.17 1.86
CA PRO A 296 13.68 29.02 2.55
C PRO A 296 13.21 28.42 3.87
N PHE A 297 13.14 27.09 3.95
CA PHE A 297 12.65 26.40 5.14
C PHE A 297 13.60 26.60 6.32
N PHE A 298 14.86 26.18 6.21
CA PHE A 298 15.82 26.26 7.34
C PHE A 298 16.22 27.69 7.65
N LEU A 299 16.34 28.56 6.65
CA LEU A 299 16.63 29.98 6.84
C LEU A 299 15.46 30.76 7.49
N SER A 300 14.27 30.15 7.59
CA SER A 300 13.16 30.72 8.38
C SER A 300 13.41 30.66 9.89
N PHE A 301 14.31 29.81 10.35
CA PHE A 301 14.64 29.66 11.76
C PHE A 301 15.74 30.62 12.21
N PRO A 302 15.65 31.20 13.41
CA PRO A 302 16.75 31.95 14.00
C PRO A 302 17.94 31.00 14.31
N GLU A 303 19.18 31.49 14.22
CA GLU A 303 20.40 30.69 14.40
C GLU A 303 20.41 29.75 15.61
N PRO A 304 19.97 30.15 16.84
CA PRO A 304 19.96 29.23 17.99
C PRO A 304 19.01 28.04 17.85
N LEU A 305 17.97 28.16 17.01
CA LEU A 305 16.97 27.12 16.78
C LEU A 305 17.26 26.25 15.55
N LEU A 306 18.31 26.55 14.79
CA LEU A 306 18.62 25.85 13.55
C LEU A 306 19.01 24.38 13.79
N ILE A 307 19.88 24.11 14.77
CA ILE A 307 20.26 22.73 15.15
C ILE A 307 19.05 21.93 15.65
N PRO A 308 18.24 22.42 16.63
CA PRO A 308 17.00 21.77 17.00
C PRO A 308 16.03 21.53 15.83
N ALA A 309 15.95 22.48 14.89
CA ALA A 309 15.10 22.35 13.70
C ALA A 309 15.56 21.21 12.78
N VAL A 310 16.86 21.08 12.52
CA VAL A 310 17.42 19.97 11.71
C VAL A 310 17.18 18.62 12.39
N ILE A 311 17.37 18.54 13.69
CA ILE A 311 17.10 17.31 14.46
C ILE A 311 15.61 16.93 14.37
N LEU A 312 14.71 17.89 14.61
CA LEU A 312 13.29 17.68 14.56
C LEU A 312 12.80 17.31 13.14
N ALA A 313 13.33 17.99 12.11
CA ALA A 313 13.09 17.66 10.71
C ALA A 313 13.53 16.23 10.37
N THR A 314 14.73 15.83 10.84
CA THR A 314 15.23 14.46 10.65
C THR A 314 14.32 13.43 11.33
N LEU A 315 13.87 13.69 12.55
CA LEU A 315 12.91 12.80 13.23
C LEU A 315 11.57 12.73 12.49
N ALA A 316 11.06 13.85 12.00
CA ALA A 316 9.82 13.90 11.23
C ALA A 316 9.95 13.11 9.92
N THR A 317 11.07 13.24 9.21
CA THR A 317 11.32 12.52 7.95
C THR A 317 11.54 11.02 8.15
N VAL A 318 12.14 10.60 9.26
CA VAL A 318 12.24 9.19 9.65
C VAL A 318 10.85 8.61 9.90
N ILE A 319 9.96 9.34 10.59
CA ILE A 319 8.58 8.91 10.84
C ILE A 319 7.79 8.85 9.53
N ALA A 320 7.91 9.84 8.65
CA ALA A 320 7.29 9.86 7.33
C ALA A 320 7.72 8.65 6.48
N SER A 321 9.02 8.37 6.45
CA SER A 321 9.59 7.22 5.76
C SER A 321 9.07 5.89 6.30
N GLN A 322 8.94 5.78 7.62
CA GLN A 322 8.40 4.60 8.30
C GLN A 322 6.96 4.32 7.86
N ALA A 323 6.12 5.35 7.78
CA ALA A 323 4.73 5.22 7.36
C ALA A 323 4.62 4.69 5.91
N THR A 324 5.41 5.25 5.00
CA THR A 324 5.42 4.85 3.59
C THR A 324 5.91 3.41 3.40
N ILE A 325 6.95 2.98 4.14
CA ILE A 325 7.45 1.59 4.12
C ILE A 325 6.36 0.62 4.63
N SER A 326 5.68 0.96 5.73
CA SER A 326 4.56 0.16 6.25
C SER A 326 3.41 0.08 5.25
N GLY A 327 3.12 1.17 4.54
CA GLY A 327 2.16 1.24 3.44
C GLY A 327 2.50 0.26 2.32
N ALA A 328 3.78 0.15 1.94
CA ALA A 328 4.24 -0.81 0.94
C ALA A 328 4.05 -2.26 1.37
N PHE A 329 4.27 -2.60 2.64
CA PHE A 329 3.97 -3.94 3.16
C PHE A 329 2.47 -4.25 3.09
N SER A 330 1.63 -3.31 3.49
CA SER A 330 0.17 -3.45 3.43
C SER A 330 -0.33 -3.62 1.99
N ALA A 331 0.17 -2.81 1.05
CA ALA A 331 -0.14 -2.93 -0.37
C ALA A 331 0.32 -4.28 -0.95
N THR A 332 1.51 -4.77 -0.55
CA THR A 332 2.01 -6.09 -0.94
C THR A 332 1.09 -7.21 -0.44
N GLN A 333 0.67 -7.17 0.81
CA GLN A 333 -0.25 -8.17 1.37
C GLN A 333 -1.58 -8.18 0.62
N GLN A 334 -2.16 -7.02 0.35
CA GLN A 334 -3.38 -6.90 -0.43
C GLN A 334 -3.20 -7.47 -1.86
N ALA A 335 -2.05 -7.17 -2.51
CA ALA A 335 -1.74 -7.69 -3.84
C ALA A 335 -1.59 -9.23 -3.85
N ILE A 336 -1.00 -9.83 -2.81
CA ILE A 336 -0.90 -11.28 -2.65
C ILE A 336 -2.30 -11.90 -2.52
N GLN A 337 -3.14 -11.37 -1.65
CA GLN A 337 -4.46 -11.91 -1.37
C GLN A 337 -5.44 -11.71 -2.53
N LEU A 338 -5.31 -10.62 -3.28
CA LEU A 338 -6.05 -10.40 -4.53
C LEU A 338 -5.48 -11.18 -5.74
N GLY A 339 -4.42 -11.98 -5.53
CA GLY A 339 -3.84 -12.86 -6.55
C GLY A 339 -2.97 -12.17 -7.60
N PHE A 340 -2.44 -10.97 -7.30
CA PHE A 340 -1.53 -10.24 -8.19
C PHE A 340 -0.06 -10.55 -7.93
N LEU A 341 0.30 -11.04 -6.74
CA LEU A 341 1.65 -11.43 -6.37
C LEU A 341 1.66 -12.85 -5.78
N PRO A 342 2.81 -13.56 -5.85
CA PRO A 342 2.97 -14.84 -5.18
C PRO A 342 2.91 -14.68 -3.66
N ARG A 343 2.57 -15.77 -2.97
CA ARG A 343 2.64 -15.82 -1.51
C ARG A 343 4.07 -15.53 -1.05
N MET A 344 4.20 -14.63 -0.06
CA MET A 344 5.46 -14.28 0.59
C MET A 344 5.34 -14.50 2.10
N ARG A 345 6.46 -14.71 2.76
CA ARG A 345 6.49 -14.80 4.22
C ARG A 345 6.10 -13.46 4.82
N THR A 346 4.97 -13.43 5.52
CA THR A 346 4.46 -12.26 6.24
C THR A 346 4.58 -12.51 7.73
N ILE A 347 5.16 -11.55 8.45
CA ILE A 347 5.35 -11.60 9.90
C ILE A 347 4.48 -10.52 10.52
N HIS A 348 3.58 -10.90 11.42
CA HIS A 348 2.79 -9.95 12.20
C HIS A 348 3.65 -9.45 13.36
N THR A 349 3.93 -8.15 13.41
CA THR A 349 4.82 -7.53 14.39
C THR A 349 4.09 -7.05 15.64
N SER A 350 2.75 -7.04 15.64
CA SER A 350 1.92 -6.68 16.79
C SER A 350 0.82 -7.72 17.01
N SER A 351 0.62 -8.13 18.26
CA SER A 351 -0.52 -8.97 18.66
C SER A 351 -1.81 -8.18 18.89
N LYS A 352 -1.71 -6.85 19.02
CA LYS A 352 -2.85 -5.95 19.29
C LYS A 352 -3.38 -5.27 18.03
N GLU A 353 -2.54 -5.08 17.02
CA GLU A 353 -2.88 -4.38 15.79
C GLU A 353 -2.62 -5.33 14.60
N ALA A 354 -3.67 -5.97 14.13
CA ALA A 354 -3.59 -6.95 13.03
C ALA A 354 -3.06 -6.38 11.70
N GLY A 355 -3.02 -5.05 11.57
CA GLY A 355 -2.52 -4.36 10.38
C GLY A 355 -1.00 -4.14 10.34
N GLN A 356 -0.28 -4.38 11.45
CA GLN A 356 1.17 -4.21 11.48
C GLN A 356 1.88 -5.47 10.99
N ILE A 357 2.32 -5.40 9.74
CA ILE A 357 2.97 -6.52 9.04
C ILE A 357 4.38 -6.16 8.60
N TYR A 358 5.22 -7.15 8.54
CA TYR A 358 6.59 -7.07 8.03
C TYR A 358 6.81 -8.18 6.99
N ILE A 359 7.29 -7.80 5.82
CA ILE A 359 7.60 -8.72 4.73
C ILE A 359 9.10 -8.63 4.43
N PRO A 360 9.93 -9.59 4.92
CA PRO A 360 11.40 -9.50 4.84
C PRO A 360 11.93 -9.28 3.43
N PHE A 361 11.36 -9.96 2.44
CA PHE A 361 11.79 -9.84 1.04
C PHE A 361 11.55 -8.41 0.50
N ILE A 362 10.39 -7.85 0.76
CA ILE A 362 10.06 -6.47 0.33
C ILE A 362 10.91 -5.45 1.07
N ASN A 363 11.15 -5.65 2.38
CA ASN A 363 12.03 -4.78 3.14
C ASN A 363 13.46 -4.74 2.57
N GLY A 364 14.03 -5.91 2.26
CA GLY A 364 15.34 -5.99 1.63
C GLY A 364 15.40 -5.34 0.25
N LEU A 365 14.37 -5.57 -0.58
CA LEU A 365 14.25 -4.96 -1.90
C LEU A 365 14.15 -3.43 -1.82
N LEU A 366 13.29 -2.92 -0.93
CA LEU A 366 13.14 -1.48 -0.69
C LEU A 366 14.45 -0.88 -0.17
N LEU A 367 15.12 -1.50 0.82
CA LEU A 367 16.40 -1.03 1.33
C LEU A 367 17.42 -0.84 0.21
N ILE A 368 17.65 -1.90 -0.60
CA ILE A 368 18.61 -1.84 -1.70
C ILE A 368 18.23 -0.75 -2.70
N SER A 369 16.95 -0.66 -3.06
CA SER A 369 16.46 0.34 -4.01
C SER A 369 16.59 1.76 -3.48
N VAL A 370 16.24 2.00 -2.21
CA VAL A 370 16.37 3.33 -1.56
C VAL A 370 17.84 3.76 -1.51
N LEU A 371 18.73 2.88 -1.07
CA LEU A 371 20.17 3.21 -1.02
C LEU A 371 20.74 3.49 -2.41
N LEU A 372 20.40 2.65 -3.39
CA LEU A 372 20.85 2.82 -4.78
C LEU A 372 20.39 4.17 -5.35
N VAL A 373 19.11 4.49 -5.15
CA VAL A 373 18.51 5.76 -5.60
C VAL A 373 19.14 6.95 -4.88
N THR A 374 19.32 6.87 -3.55
CA THR A 374 19.93 7.93 -2.76
C THR A 374 21.36 8.24 -3.22
N VAL A 375 22.16 7.20 -3.49
CA VAL A 375 23.54 7.35 -4.00
C VAL A 375 23.54 7.86 -5.43
N SER A 376 22.67 7.33 -6.30
CA SER A 376 22.65 7.70 -7.73
C SER A 376 22.23 9.15 -7.97
N PHE A 377 21.27 9.65 -7.20
CA PHE A 377 20.79 11.03 -7.33
C PHE A 377 21.59 12.04 -6.48
N GLY A 378 22.09 11.63 -5.31
CA GLY A 378 23.00 12.39 -4.46
C GLY A 378 22.44 13.64 -3.78
N SER A 379 21.26 14.13 -4.16
CA SER A 379 20.62 15.33 -3.59
C SER A 379 19.08 15.24 -3.61
N SER A 380 18.44 15.98 -2.70
CA SER A 380 16.98 16.07 -2.64
C SER A 380 16.40 16.68 -3.91
N SER A 381 17.07 17.67 -4.49
CA SER A 381 16.64 18.35 -5.72
C SER A 381 16.62 17.40 -6.93
N ALA A 382 17.62 16.54 -7.07
CA ALA A 382 17.64 15.55 -8.15
C ALA A 382 16.50 14.51 -7.98
N LEU A 383 16.22 14.08 -6.75
CA LEU A 383 15.12 13.16 -6.42
C LEU A 383 13.74 13.77 -6.65
N ALA A 384 13.58 15.07 -6.46
CA ALA A 384 12.34 15.79 -6.64
C ALA A 384 11.75 15.63 -8.05
N HIS A 385 12.62 15.55 -9.07
CA HIS A 385 12.19 15.34 -10.46
C HIS A 385 11.58 13.95 -10.69
N ALA A 386 12.13 12.93 -10.06
CA ALA A 386 11.60 11.56 -10.11
C ALA A 386 10.29 11.42 -9.32
N TYR A 387 10.23 12.05 -8.15
CA TYR A 387 9.13 11.90 -7.21
C TYR A 387 7.80 12.41 -7.78
N GLY A 388 7.78 13.59 -8.38
CA GLY A 388 6.57 14.19 -8.96
C GLY A 388 5.89 13.32 -10.01
N VAL A 389 6.64 12.61 -10.86
CA VAL A 389 6.08 11.73 -11.90
C VAL A 389 5.32 10.55 -11.29
N SER A 390 5.88 9.91 -10.26
CA SER A 390 5.22 8.79 -9.58
C SER A 390 3.89 9.22 -8.98
N VAL A 391 3.92 10.25 -8.14
CA VAL A 391 2.75 10.77 -7.42
C VAL A 391 1.64 11.19 -8.38
N THR A 392 1.93 12.01 -9.40
CA THR A 392 0.90 12.52 -10.31
C THR A 392 0.29 11.41 -11.17
N THR A 393 1.07 10.39 -11.54
CA THR A 393 0.53 9.25 -12.29
C THR A 393 -0.38 8.39 -11.40
N THR A 394 -0.01 8.16 -10.14
CA THR A 394 -0.87 7.46 -9.15
C THR A 394 -2.15 8.26 -8.90
N MET A 395 -2.05 9.57 -8.74
CA MET A 395 -3.21 10.47 -8.59
C MET A 395 -4.17 10.38 -9.77
N LEU A 396 -3.66 10.34 -11.00
CA LEU A 396 -4.46 10.18 -12.22
C LEU A 396 -5.18 8.82 -12.23
N CYS A 397 -4.48 7.73 -11.90
CA CYS A 397 -5.06 6.39 -11.76
C CYS A 397 -6.19 6.39 -10.72
N SER A 398 -5.96 6.98 -9.56
CA SER A 398 -6.95 7.07 -8.48
C SER A 398 -8.19 7.87 -8.90
N THR A 399 -8.03 8.95 -9.67
CA THR A 399 -9.15 9.74 -10.21
C THR A 399 -9.98 8.95 -11.23
N ILE A 400 -9.33 8.23 -12.14
CA ILE A 400 -10.01 7.36 -13.12
C ILE A 400 -10.80 6.25 -12.39
N LEU A 401 -10.21 5.60 -11.40
CA LEU A 401 -10.89 4.57 -10.61
C LEU A 401 -12.09 5.16 -9.82
N THR A 402 -11.92 6.36 -9.25
CA THR A 402 -12.96 7.07 -8.51
C THR A 402 -14.18 7.37 -9.41
N PHE A 403 -13.97 7.69 -10.69
CA PHE A 403 -15.07 7.85 -11.64
C PHE A 403 -15.99 6.63 -11.66
N PHE A 404 -15.44 5.42 -11.78
CA PHE A 404 -16.25 4.19 -11.80
C PHE A 404 -16.97 3.94 -10.47
N VAL A 405 -16.36 4.31 -9.35
CA VAL A 405 -16.98 4.19 -8.01
C VAL A 405 -18.15 5.17 -7.89
N VAL A 406 -17.96 6.43 -8.27
CA VAL A 406 -19.01 7.46 -8.23
C VAL A 406 -20.19 7.07 -9.13
N TRP A 407 -19.90 6.68 -10.37
CA TRP A 407 -20.93 6.33 -11.34
C TRP A 407 -21.68 5.04 -10.99
N LYS A 408 -20.96 3.93 -10.77
CA LYS A 408 -21.56 2.59 -10.66
C LYS A 408 -21.78 2.13 -9.22
N SER A 409 -20.85 2.41 -8.31
CA SER A 409 -20.97 1.95 -6.91
C SER A 409 -21.88 2.86 -6.11
N TRP A 410 -21.71 4.18 -6.21
CA TRP A 410 -22.59 5.15 -5.53
C TRP A 410 -23.88 5.46 -6.31
N ARG A 411 -24.00 4.94 -7.54
CA ARG A 411 -25.18 5.10 -8.41
C ARG A 411 -25.57 6.56 -8.70
N TYR A 412 -24.59 7.47 -8.73
CA TYR A 412 -24.85 8.82 -9.18
C TYR A 412 -25.09 8.86 -10.70
N PRO A 413 -25.91 9.81 -11.22
CA PRO A 413 -26.10 9.97 -12.64
C PRO A 413 -24.77 10.22 -13.36
N LEU A 414 -24.64 9.71 -14.58
CA LEU A 414 -23.41 9.78 -15.37
C LEU A 414 -22.91 11.22 -15.55
N SER A 415 -23.83 12.16 -15.76
CA SER A 415 -23.51 13.60 -15.90
C SER A 415 -22.81 14.15 -14.65
N LEU A 416 -23.30 13.81 -13.45
CA LEU A 416 -22.69 14.26 -12.19
C LEU A 416 -21.33 13.55 -11.97
N ALA A 417 -21.23 12.27 -12.30
CA ALA A 417 -19.97 11.55 -12.22
C ALA A 417 -18.91 12.16 -13.16
N ILE A 418 -19.28 12.47 -14.40
CA ILE A 418 -18.40 13.17 -15.33
C ILE A 418 -18.04 14.57 -14.79
N ALA A 419 -19.00 15.38 -14.40
CA ALA A 419 -18.74 16.74 -13.92
C ALA A 419 -17.81 16.78 -12.70
N SER A 420 -18.03 15.87 -11.72
CA SER A 420 -17.22 15.82 -10.49
C SER A 420 -15.81 15.30 -10.70
N THR A 421 -15.59 14.39 -11.67
CA THR A 421 -14.28 13.78 -11.90
C THR A 421 -13.48 14.43 -13.02
N SER A 422 -14.15 15.04 -14.03
CA SER A 422 -13.46 15.71 -15.14
C SER A 422 -12.58 16.86 -14.68
N PHE A 423 -13.04 17.64 -13.71
CA PHE A 423 -12.23 18.73 -13.14
C PHE A 423 -10.93 18.19 -12.55
N PHE A 424 -11.00 17.14 -11.71
CA PHE A 424 -9.81 16.55 -11.12
C PHE A 424 -8.97 15.80 -12.15
N LEU A 425 -9.58 15.17 -13.15
CA LEU A 425 -8.85 14.51 -14.25
C LEU A 425 -8.04 15.54 -15.05
N MET A 426 -8.63 16.70 -15.34
CA MET A 426 -7.92 17.80 -16.00
C MET A 426 -6.78 18.32 -15.14
N LEU A 427 -7.03 18.57 -13.85
CA LEU A 427 -6.01 19.02 -12.91
C LEU A 427 -4.85 18.03 -12.83
N ASP A 428 -5.13 16.75 -12.61
CA ASP A 428 -4.10 15.69 -12.55
C ASP A 428 -3.33 15.57 -13.86
N SER A 429 -4.00 15.75 -15.01
CA SER A 429 -3.33 15.71 -16.32
C SER A 429 -2.36 16.88 -16.50
N ILE A 430 -2.71 18.07 -16.04
CA ILE A 430 -1.83 19.26 -16.07
C ILE A 430 -0.63 19.03 -15.14
N LEU A 431 -0.85 18.52 -13.92
CA LEU A 431 0.20 18.21 -12.95
C LEU A 431 1.15 17.14 -13.51
N LEU A 432 0.60 16.08 -14.11
CA LEU A 432 1.39 15.02 -14.76
C LEU A 432 2.20 15.57 -15.94
N ALA A 433 1.60 16.39 -16.81
CA ALA A 433 2.31 17.01 -17.92
C ALA A 433 3.49 17.86 -17.43
N GLY A 434 3.29 18.59 -16.31
CA GLY A 434 4.36 19.34 -15.65
C GLY A 434 5.52 18.43 -15.17
N CYS A 435 5.19 17.30 -14.56
CA CYS A 435 6.22 16.35 -14.11
C CYS A 435 6.90 15.63 -15.27
N LEU A 436 6.17 15.28 -16.34
CA LEU A 436 6.73 14.62 -17.52
C LEU A 436 7.74 15.50 -18.28
N SER A 437 7.67 16.83 -18.16
CA SER A 437 8.70 17.73 -18.73
C SER A 437 10.09 17.45 -18.17
N LYS A 438 10.16 16.84 -16.97
CA LYS A 438 11.40 16.47 -16.27
C LYS A 438 11.77 14.97 -16.40
N ILE A 439 11.13 14.24 -17.34
CA ILE A 439 11.31 12.78 -17.46
C ILE A 439 12.77 12.37 -17.67
N ILE A 440 13.53 13.13 -18.48
CA ILE A 440 14.93 12.85 -18.80
C ILE A 440 15.82 13.07 -17.55
N HIS A 441 15.42 13.96 -16.65
CA HIS A 441 16.17 14.32 -15.44
C HIS A 441 15.88 13.40 -14.23
N GLY A 442 15.31 12.21 -14.46
CA GLY A 442 15.06 11.21 -13.42
C GLY A 442 13.62 10.69 -13.36
N GLY A 443 12.63 11.38 -13.96
CA GLY A 443 11.23 10.98 -13.97
C GLY A 443 10.96 9.63 -14.66
N TRP A 444 11.88 9.15 -15.50
CA TRP A 444 11.79 7.82 -16.13
C TRP A 444 11.92 6.67 -15.13
N PHE A 445 12.65 6.86 -14.04
CA PHE A 445 12.97 5.81 -13.08
C PHE A 445 11.71 5.19 -12.43
N PRO A 446 10.79 5.95 -11.81
CA PRO A 446 9.60 5.37 -11.19
C PRO A 446 8.66 4.74 -12.22
N LEU A 447 8.59 5.27 -13.44
CA LEU A 447 7.78 4.66 -14.52
C LEU A 447 8.35 3.31 -14.94
N LEU A 448 9.66 3.22 -15.14
CA LEU A 448 10.34 1.96 -15.47
C LEU A 448 10.13 0.93 -14.37
N LEU A 449 10.33 1.32 -13.11
CA LEU A 449 10.11 0.46 -11.95
C LEU A 449 8.64 -0.02 -11.89
N GLY A 450 7.69 0.92 -12.03
CA GLY A 450 6.27 0.60 -12.06
C GLY A 450 5.90 -0.37 -13.19
N LEU A 451 6.46 -0.19 -14.38
CA LEU A 451 6.27 -1.11 -15.52
C LEU A 451 6.87 -2.50 -15.25
N CYS A 452 8.05 -2.58 -14.63
CA CYS A 452 8.66 -3.85 -14.25
C CYS A 452 7.78 -4.61 -13.24
N ILE A 453 7.30 -3.92 -12.20
CA ILE A 453 6.40 -4.52 -11.20
C ILE A 453 5.07 -4.93 -11.85
N LEU A 454 4.51 -4.09 -12.72
CA LEU A 454 3.28 -4.39 -13.46
C LEU A 454 3.45 -5.64 -14.34
N LEU A 455 4.60 -5.78 -14.98
CA LEU A 455 4.94 -6.97 -15.77
C LEU A 455 4.95 -8.23 -14.89
N LEU A 456 5.57 -8.16 -13.70
CA LEU A 456 5.58 -9.27 -12.74
C LEU A 456 4.16 -9.61 -12.27
N MET A 457 3.37 -8.60 -11.86
CA MET A 457 1.99 -8.79 -11.40
C MET A 457 1.08 -9.39 -12.48
N THR A 458 1.15 -8.86 -13.70
CA THR A 458 0.36 -9.38 -14.82
C THR A 458 0.81 -10.77 -15.27
N THR A 459 2.12 -11.06 -15.21
CA THR A 459 2.68 -12.38 -15.50
C THR A 459 2.23 -13.41 -14.48
N TRP A 460 2.31 -13.08 -13.19
CA TRP A 460 1.83 -13.93 -12.12
C TRP A 460 0.34 -14.25 -12.29
N ARG A 461 -0.49 -13.23 -12.44
CA ARG A 461 -1.94 -13.40 -12.58
C ARG A 461 -2.32 -14.26 -13.78
N LYS A 462 -1.72 -13.99 -14.95
CA LYS A 462 -1.99 -14.77 -16.17
C LYS A 462 -1.49 -16.20 -16.02
N GLY A 463 -0.25 -16.38 -15.54
CA GLY A 463 0.33 -17.71 -15.30
C GLY A 463 -0.49 -18.54 -14.31
N ARG A 464 -0.94 -17.91 -13.19
CA ARG A 464 -1.79 -18.59 -12.22
C ARG A 464 -3.16 -18.99 -12.81
N SER A 465 -3.76 -18.13 -13.62
CA SER A 465 -5.02 -18.43 -14.31
C SER A 465 -4.87 -19.61 -15.28
N LEU A 466 -3.81 -19.63 -16.08
CA LEU A 466 -3.52 -20.73 -17.01
C LEU A 466 -3.23 -22.04 -16.27
N LEU A 467 -2.43 -21.98 -15.21
CA LEU A 467 -2.12 -23.14 -14.37
C LEU A 467 -3.39 -23.79 -13.80
N ILE A 468 -4.26 -22.97 -13.20
CA ILE A 468 -5.54 -23.44 -12.66
C ILE A 468 -6.41 -24.02 -13.76
N GLN A 469 -6.50 -23.36 -14.93
CA GLN A 469 -7.28 -23.85 -16.05
C GLN A 469 -6.76 -25.22 -16.55
N THR A 470 -5.46 -25.38 -16.72
CA THR A 470 -4.86 -26.66 -17.19
C THR A 470 -5.07 -27.78 -16.19
N ILE A 471 -4.95 -27.51 -14.88
CA ILE A 471 -5.23 -28.50 -13.84
C ILE A 471 -6.71 -28.96 -13.92
N HIS A 472 -7.65 -28.01 -14.08
CA HIS A 472 -9.08 -28.34 -14.10
C HIS A 472 -9.57 -28.97 -15.41
N GLU A 473 -8.84 -28.79 -16.52
CA GLU A 473 -9.18 -29.46 -17.81
C GLU A 473 -9.07 -30.99 -17.68
N ASP A 474 -8.19 -31.50 -16.80
CA ASP A 474 -7.92 -32.94 -16.61
C ASP A 474 -8.58 -33.51 -15.34
N ASP A 475 -9.10 -32.69 -14.44
CA ASP A 475 -9.65 -33.15 -13.16
C ASP A 475 -11.14 -33.54 -13.31
N PRO A 476 -11.54 -34.75 -12.83
CA PRO A 476 -12.94 -35.17 -12.84
C PRO A 476 -13.80 -34.32 -11.90
N GLU A 477 -15.09 -34.24 -12.19
CA GLU A 477 -16.05 -33.60 -11.30
C GLU A 477 -16.13 -34.36 -9.97
N LEU A 478 -16.02 -33.64 -8.85
CA LEU A 478 -15.97 -34.22 -7.51
C LEU A 478 -17.16 -35.14 -7.19
N THR A 479 -18.37 -34.71 -7.53
CA THR A 479 -19.58 -35.48 -7.21
C THR A 479 -19.67 -36.81 -7.97
N SER A 480 -19.29 -36.78 -9.24
CA SER A 480 -19.24 -37.99 -10.09
C SER A 480 -18.13 -38.94 -9.63
N PHE A 481 -16.96 -38.36 -9.23
CA PHE A 481 -15.83 -39.11 -8.73
C PHE A 481 -16.12 -39.81 -7.40
N ILE A 482 -16.83 -39.15 -6.45
CA ILE A 482 -17.22 -39.74 -5.17
C ILE A 482 -18.11 -40.98 -5.42
N LYS A 483 -19.07 -40.91 -6.35
CA LYS A 483 -19.94 -42.06 -6.67
C LYS A 483 -19.15 -43.26 -7.15
N GLN A 484 -18.15 -43.04 -8.04
CA GLN A 484 -17.32 -44.13 -8.55
C GLN A 484 -16.46 -44.78 -7.46
N ILE A 485 -15.98 -44.00 -6.49
CA ILE A 485 -15.13 -44.52 -5.39
C ILE A 485 -15.96 -45.26 -4.36
N SER A 486 -17.20 -44.86 -4.11
CA SER A 486 -18.09 -45.50 -3.12
C SER A 486 -18.29 -46.99 -3.38
N ASP A 487 -18.31 -47.39 -4.65
CA ASP A 487 -18.52 -48.76 -5.07
C ASP A 487 -17.22 -49.58 -5.14
N SER A 488 -16.06 -48.97 -4.82
CA SER A 488 -14.74 -49.61 -5.05
C SER A 488 -14.26 -50.53 -3.93
N GLY A 489 -14.96 -50.59 -2.79
CA GLY A 489 -14.58 -51.47 -1.67
C GLY A 489 -13.19 -51.20 -1.04
N LEU A 490 -12.71 -49.98 -1.12
CA LEU A 490 -11.42 -49.57 -0.59
C LEU A 490 -11.37 -49.63 0.94
N PRO A 491 -10.20 -50.01 1.52
CA PRO A 491 -9.99 -49.94 2.96
C PRO A 491 -10.20 -48.53 3.51
N VAL A 492 -10.90 -48.43 4.63
CA VAL A 492 -11.18 -47.14 5.29
C VAL A 492 -10.33 -47.02 6.55
N VAL A 493 -9.56 -45.91 6.62
CA VAL A 493 -8.73 -45.56 7.78
C VAL A 493 -9.56 -44.68 8.73
N GLU A 494 -9.55 -45.03 10.02
CA GLU A 494 -10.25 -44.32 11.12
C GLU A 494 -9.62 -42.95 11.44
N ARG A 495 -9.45 -42.09 10.42
CA ARG A 495 -8.87 -40.73 10.55
C ARG A 495 -9.60 -39.76 9.62
N THR A 496 -9.37 -38.47 9.84
CA THR A 496 -9.83 -37.40 8.96
C THR A 496 -8.74 -36.98 7.99
N ALA A 497 -9.09 -36.91 6.70
CA ALA A 497 -8.25 -36.31 5.67
C ALA A 497 -8.82 -34.95 5.25
N VAL A 498 -7.95 -33.94 5.17
CA VAL A 498 -8.29 -32.58 4.72
C VAL A 498 -7.57 -32.31 3.42
N TYR A 499 -8.28 -32.28 2.31
CA TYR A 499 -7.73 -32.04 0.97
C TYR A 499 -7.96 -30.57 0.58
N LEU A 500 -6.87 -29.81 0.41
CA LEU A 500 -6.98 -28.43 -0.07
C LEU A 500 -7.04 -28.41 -1.61
N VAL A 501 -8.06 -27.71 -2.13
CA VAL A 501 -8.30 -27.60 -3.58
C VAL A 501 -8.66 -26.16 -3.97
N SER A 502 -8.29 -25.77 -5.19
CA SER A 502 -8.55 -24.42 -5.69
C SER A 502 -9.99 -24.22 -6.23
N ASP A 503 -10.61 -25.27 -6.79
CA ASP A 503 -12.02 -25.27 -7.25
C ASP A 503 -12.83 -26.29 -6.45
N PRO A 504 -13.92 -25.90 -5.78
CA PRO A 504 -14.72 -26.81 -4.96
C PRO A 504 -15.49 -27.87 -5.77
N ARG A 505 -15.52 -27.77 -7.10
CA ARG A 505 -16.27 -28.69 -7.98
C ARG A 505 -15.44 -29.85 -8.50
N THR A 506 -14.11 -29.75 -8.46
CA THR A 506 -13.20 -30.76 -9.00
C THR A 506 -12.65 -31.67 -7.90
N ALA A 507 -12.33 -32.92 -8.25
CA ALA A 507 -11.67 -33.85 -7.34
C ALA A 507 -10.23 -33.38 -7.03
N PRO A 508 -9.83 -33.33 -5.74
CA PRO A 508 -8.47 -32.94 -5.38
C PRO A 508 -7.43 -33.86 -5.99
N GLN A 509 -6.41 -33.31 -6.67
CA GLN A 509 -5.31 -34.15 -7.20
C GLN A 509 -4.61 -34.94 -6.08
N ALA A 510 -4.46 -34.34 -4.91
CA ALA A 510 -3.92 -35.03 -3.75
C ALA A 510 -4.76 -36.24 -3.31
N LEU A 511 -6.08 -36.19 -3.45
CA LEU A 511 -6.98 -37.32 -3.21
C LEU A 511 -6.75 -38.42 -4.28
N MET A 512 -6.71 -38.03 -5.56
CA MET A 512 -6.47 -38.99 -6.65
C MET A 512 -5.13 -39.69 -6.53
N HIS A 513 -4.07 -38.97 -6.15
CA HIS A 513 -2.76 -39.55 -5.87
C HIS A 513 -2.77 -40.49 -4.66
N ASN A 514 -3.46 -40.10 -3.56
CA ASN A 514 -3.59 -40.96 -2.38
C ASN A 514 -4.30 -42.25 -2.73
N LEU A 515 -5.39 -42.19 -3.48
CA LEU A 515 -6.12 -43.38 -3.92
C LEU A 515 -5.28 -44.24 -4.86
N LYS A 516 -4.59 -43.65 -5.83
CA LYS A 516 -3.78 -44.38 -6.82
C LYS A 516 -2.60 -45.12 -6.19
N HIS A 517 -1.93 -44.52 -5.20
CA HIS A 517 -0.68 -45.08 -4.66
C HIS A 517 -0.85 -45.80 -3.33
N ASN A 518 -1.76 -45.34 -2.47
CA ASN A 518 -1.99 -45.92 -1.15
C ASN A 518 -3.21 -46.83 -1.07
N MET A 519 -4.13 -46.74 -2.04
CA MET A 519 -5.35 -47.57 -2.13
C MET A 519 -6.22 -47.51 -0.85
N VAL A 520 -6.26 -46.37 -0.17
CA VAL A 520 -7.01 -46.19 1.09
C VAL A 520 -7.88 -44.93 1.03
N LEU A 521 -9.04 -45.00 1.71
CA LEU A 521 -9.92 -43.88 1.95
C LEU A 521 -9.94 -43.57 3.45
N HIS A 522 -10.23 -42.32 3.82
CA HIS A 522 -10.39 -41.95 5.22
C HIS A 522 -11.88 -41.97 5.62
N LYS A 523 -12.14 -42.19 6.91
CA LYS A 523 -13.51 -42.19 7.46
C LYS A 523 -14.22 -40.84 7.27
N SER A 524 -13.47 -39.74 7.31
CA SER A 524 -13.96 -38.40 7.01
C SER A 524 -13.01 -37.72 6.03
N ASN A 525 -13.51 -37.31 4.86
CA ASN A 525 -12.74 -36.65 3.81
C ASN A 525 -13.30 -35.24 3.59
N LEU A 526 -12.55 -34.24 4.05
CA LEU A 526 -12.92 -32.83 3.90
C LEU A 526 -12.25 -32.24 2.65
N VAL A 527 -13.05 -31.79 1.69
CA VAL A 527 -12.57 -31.05 0.53
C VAL A 527 -12.69 -29.56 0.83
N VAL A 528 -11.55 -28.93 1.14
CA VAL A 528 -11.50 -27.55 1.61
C VAL A 528 -11.03 -26.63 0.50
N THR A 529 -11.86 -25.64 0.16
CA THR A 529 -11.52 -24.57 -0.79
C THR A 529 -11.42 -23.25 -0.06
N VAL A 530 -10.33 -22.53 -0.30
CA VAL A 530 -10.11 -21.17 0.24
C VAL A 530 -10.38 -20.13 -0.84
N ALA A 531 -11.37 -19.27 -0.60
CA ALA A 531 -11.72 -18.16 -1.48
C ALA A 531 -11.37 -16.83 -0.83
N PHE A 532 -10.61 -15.97 -1.53
CA PHE A 532 -10.38 -14.59 -1.12
C PHE A 532 -11.40 -13.67 -1.79
N GLU A 533 -12.07 -12.85 -0.98
CA GLU A 533 -13.07 -11.91 -1.45
C GLU A 533 -12.47 -10.50 -1.62
N ASN A 534 -13.07 -9.70 -2.51
CA ASN A 534 -12.68 -8.31 -2.76
C ASN A 534 -13.18 -7.35 -1.65
N ARG A 535 -13.30 -7.85 -0.42
CA ARG A 535 -13.63 -7.08 0.78
C ARG A 535 -12.56 -7.32 1.85
N PRO A 536 -12.29 -6.34 2.72
CA PRO A 536 -11.21 -6.45 3.70
C PRO A 536 -11.41 -7.61 4.68
N TRP A 537 -12.60 -7.72 5.23
CA TRP A 537 -12.98 -8.69 6.26
C TRP A 537 -14.25 -9.44 5.88
N VAL A 538 -14.26 -10.72 6.12
CA VAL A 538 -15.47 -11.56 6.00
C VAL A 538 -16.04 -11.79 7.39
N PRO A 539 -17.32 -11.42 7.65
CA PRO A 539 -17.97 -11.73 8.91
C PRO A 539 -17.95 -13.23 9.19
N PHE A 540 -17.72 -13.59 10.44
CA PHE A 540 -17.47 -14.97 10.85
C PHE A 540 -18.57 -15.95 10.39
N HIS A 541 -19.83 -15.56 10.48
CA HIS A 541 -20.98 -16.35 10.06
C HIS A 541 -21.10 -16.56 8.53
N GLU A 542 -20.41 -15.74 7.73
CA GLU A 542 -20.31 -15.87 6.27
C GLU A 542 -19.03 -16.59 5.83
N GLN A 543 -18.08 -16.81 6.76
CA GLN A 543 -16.74 -17.30 6.48
C GLN A 543 -16.74 -18.76 6.05
N ILE A 544 -17.67 -19.55 6.55
CA ILE A 544 -17.69 -21.00 6.36
C ILE A 544 -19.01 -21.43 5.72
N LYS A 545 -18.93 -22.19 4.62
CA LYS A 545 -20.05 -22.91 4.03
C LYS A 545 -19.70 -24.39 3.99
N ILE A 546 -20.54 -25.21 4.62
CA ILE A 546 -20.41 -26.67 4.66
C ILE A 546 -21.49 -27.29 3.81
N GLU A 547 -21.13 -28.31 3.06
CA GLU A 547 -22.04 -29.09 2.22
C GLU A 547 -21.64 -30.57 2.34
N ASP A 548 -22.55 -31.40 2.85
CA ASP A 548 -22.35 -32.83 2.89
C ASP A 548 -22.58 -33.41 1.47
N LEU A 549 -21.60 -34.15 0.98
CA LEU A 549 -21.64 -34.80 -0.34
C LEU A 549 -21.99 -36.29 -0.23
N GLY A 550 -22.22 -36.80 0.99
CA GLY A 550 -22.40 -38.23 1.25
C GLY A 550 -21.11 -39.03 1.15
N ASN A 551 -21.18 -40.32 1.41
CA ASN A 551 -20.08 -41.30 1.25
C ASN A 551 -18.76 -40.87 1.94
N HIS A 552 -18.86 -40.35 3.16
CA HIS A 552 -17.70 -39.84 3.94
C HIS A 552 -17.01 -38.60 3.37
N PHE A 553 -17.67 -37.86 2.45
CA PHE A 553 -17.12 -36.61 1.89
C PHE A 553 -17.93 -35.39 2.31
N THR A 554 -17.22 -34.36 2.75
CA THR A 554 -17.80 -33.06 3.09
C THR A 554 -17.03 -31.94 2.37
N ARG A 555 -17.77 -31.09 1.66
CA ARG A 555 -17.19 -29.89 1.04
C ARG A 555 -17.23 -28.72 2.02
N VAL A 556 -16.09 -28.08 2.22
CA VAL A 556 -15.97 -26.89 3.08
C VAL A 556 -15.41 -25.73 2.26
N ILE A 557 -16.17 -24.66 2.11
CA ILE A 557 -15.71 -23.44 1.45
C ILE A 557 -15.42 -22.42 2.54
N VAL A 558 -14.15 -22.04 2.65
CA VAL A 558 -13.67 -21.03 3.59
C VAL A 558 -13.43 -19.72 2.84
N ARG A 559 -14.00 -18.62 3.31
CA ARG A 559 -13.89 -17.29 2.71
C ARG A 559 -13.10 -16.38 3.62
N TYR A 560 -12.11 -15.71 3.05
CA TYR A 560 -11.32 -14.68 3.72
C TYR A 560 -11.39 -13.37 2.94
N GLY A 561 -11.39 -12.25 3.65
CA GLY A 561 -11.16 -10.94 3.06
C GLY A 561 -9.67 -10.70 2.82
N PHE A 562 -9.34 -9.67 2.06
CA PHE A 562 -7.94 -9.37 1.72
C PHE A 562 -7.11 -8.79 2.89
N LYS A 563 -7.67 -8.63 4.07
CA LYS A 563 -6.96 -8.32 5.33
C LYS A 563 -7.09 -9.42 6.38
N ASP A 564 -7.89 -10.45 6.13
CA ASP A 564 -7.96 -11.59 7.03
C ASP A 564 -6.63 -12.35 7.04
N VAL A 565 -6.27 -12.90 8.19
CA VAL A 565 -5.13 -13.80 8.33
C VAL A 565 -5.63 -15.23 8.16
N PRO A 566 -5.33 -15.89 7.03
CA PRO A 566 -5.84 -17.22 6.77
C PRO A 566 -5.23 -18.25 7.74
N ASN A 567 -6.09 -18.95 8.47
CA ASN A 567 -5.71 -20.04 9.38
C ASN A 567 -6.71 -21.17 9.25
N ILE A 568 -6.36 -22.17 8.45
CA ILE A 568 -7.28 -23.29 8.15
C ILE A 568 -7.58 -24.15 9.39
N PRO A 569 -6.62 -24.59 10.21
CA PRO A 569 -6.91 -25.38 11.40
C PRO A 569 -7.85 -24.66 12.36
N MET A 570 -7.64 -23.36 12.59
CA MET A 570 -8.50 -22.57 13.45
C MET A 570 -9.91 -22.41 12.86
N THR A 571 -10.03 -22.20 11.57
CA THR A 571 -11.33 -22.08 10.89
C THR A 571 -12.09 -23.42 10.93
N LEU A 572 -11.41 -24.56 10.76
CA LEU A 572 -12.02 -25.88 10.90
C LEU A 572 -12.41 -26.19 12.36
N ALA A 573 -11.66 -25.70 13.36
CA ALA A 573 -12.04 -25.79 14.75
C ALA A 573 -13.36 -25.05 15.03
N TYR A 574 -13.53 -23.87 14.44
CA TYR A 574 -14.79 -23.13 14.52
C TYR A 574 -15.93 -23.84 13.77
N ALA A 575 -15.65 -24.45 12.61
CA ALA A 575 -16.64 -25.24 11.88
C ALA A 575 -17.16 -26.41 12.72
N LYS A 576 -16.28 -27.06 13.49
CA LYS A 576 -16.66 -28.10 14.46
C LYS A 576 -17.61 -27.55 15.54
N GLU A 577 -17.22 -26.43 16.17
CA GLU A 577 -17.95 -25.89 17.34
C GLU A 577 -19.31 -25.29 16.96
N TRP A 578 -19.39 -24.60 15.80
CA TRP A 578 -20.56 -23.79 15.45
C TRP A 578 -21.44 -24.39 14.34
N HIS A 579 -20.90 -25.24 13.50
CA HIS A 579 -21.60 -25.85 12.38
C HIS A 579 -21.73 -27.38 12.53
N GLY A 580 -21.26 -27.95 13.66
CA GLY A 580 -21.36 -29.38 13.94
C GLY A 580 -20.53 -30.27 13.01
N LEU A 581 -19.46 -29.72 12.40
CA LEU A 581 -18.57 -30.49 11.55
C LEU A 581 -17.86 -31.58 12.37
N ASP A 582 -18.06 -32.88 12.02
CA ASP A 582 -17.38 -33.97 12.70
C ASP A 582 -15.95 -34.09 12.23
N ILE A 583 -15.02 -33.50 13.00
CA ILE A 583 -13.57 -33.51 12.73
C ILE A 583 -12.77 -33.67 14.02
N ASP A 584 -11.80 -34.57 13.99
CA ASP A 584 -10.73 -34.59 14.99
C ASP A 584 -9.49 -33.88 14.46
N LEU A 585 -9.25 -32.65 14.90
CA LEU A 585 -8.14 -31.81 14.45
C LEU A 585 -6.77 -32.38 14.81
N PHE A 586 -6.67 -33.17 15.87
CA PHE A 586 -5.40 -33.80 16.30
C PHE A 586 -5.07 -35.04 15.48
N ALA A 587 -6.08 -35.78 15.04
CA ALA A 587 -5.93 -36.97 14.19
C ALA A 587 -6.11 -36.66 12.69
N SER A 588 -6.18 -35.38 12.30
CA SER A 588 -6.35 -34.97 10.91
C SER A 588 -5.02 -34.95 10.15
N SER A 589 -5.04 -35.40 8.90
CA SER A 589 -3.95 -35.27 7.95
C SER A 589 -4.33 -34.29 6.84
N TYR A 590 -3.48 -33.29 6.58
CA TYR A 590 -3.68 -32.28 5.54
C TYR A 590 -2.94 -32.68 4.27
N PHE A 591 -3.68 -32.97 3.23
CA PHE A 591 -3.14 -33.35 1.92
C PHE A 591 -3.08 -32.12 1.01
N LEU A 592 -1.89 -31.77 0.57
CA LEU A 592 -1.63 -30.61 -0.29
C LEU A 592 -1.03 -31.06 -1.62
N SER A 593 -1.51 -30.50 -2.72
CA SER A 593 -0.84 -30.62 -4.01
C SER A 593 0.19 -29.51 -4.17
N ARG A 594 1.45 -29.87 -4.43
CA ARG A 594 2.53 -28.95 -4.74
C ARG A 594 2.79 -28.96 -6.24
N GLU A 595 2.28 -27.95 -6.93
CA GLU A 595 2.45 -27.82 -8.38
C GLU A 595 3.85 -27.31 -8.72
N SER A 596 4.59 -28.05 -9.54
CA SER A 596 5.86 -27.61 -10.13
C SER A 596 5.63 -27.24 -11.58
N VAL A 597 5.77 -25.95 -11.88
CA VAL A 597 5.57 -25.40 -13.25
C VAL A 597 6.78 -25.72 -14.11
N VAL A 598 6.57 -26.40 -15.23
CA VAL A 598 7.57 -26.67 -16.26
C VAL A 598 7.24 -25.87 -17.51
N PRO A 599 8.08 -24.91 -17.93
CA PRO A 599 7.84 -24.13 -19.15
C PRO A 599 7.77 -25.03 -20.40
N LYS A 600 6.81 -24.75 -21.29
CA LYS A 600 6.62 -25.49 -22.54
C LYS A 600 7.05 -24.64 -23.75
N THR A 601 7.58 -25.28 -24.79
CA THR A 601 8.11 -24.58 -25.97
C THR A 601 7.01 -23.86 -26.78
N ASN A 602 5.76 -24.35 -26.74
CA ASN A 602 4.59 -23.77 -27.43
C ASN A 602 3.43 -23.59 -26.45
N GLY A 603 3.69 -22.90 -25.31
CA GLY A 603 2.70 -22.65 -24.28
C GLY A 603 1.69 -21.55 -24.62
N LYS A 604 0.65 -21.41 -23.78
CA LYS A 604 -0.39 -20.38 -23.89
C LYS A 604 0.12 -18.95 -23.54
N MET A 605 1.42 -18.82 -23.19
CA MET A 605 2.10 -17.56 -22.86
C MET A 605 3.50 -17.52 -23.52
N PRO A 606 4.06 -16.33 -23.84
CA PRO A 606 5.43 -16.24 -24.37
C PRO A 606 6.45 -16.90 -23.43
N LYS A 607 7.40 -17.64 -23.98
CA LYS A 607 8.38 -18.46 -23.22
C LYS A 607 9.08 -17.69 -22.11
N TRP A 608 9.58 -16.46 -22.38
CA TRP A 608 10.24 -15.63 -21.38
C TRP A 608 9.33 -15.28 -20.18
N ARG A 609 8.01 -15.09 -20.44
CA ARG A 609 7.04 -14.87 -19.35
C ARG A 609 6.73 -16.14 -18.57
N GLU A 610 6.72 -17.31 -19.23
CA GLU A 610 6.58 -18.60 -18.56
C GLU A 610 7.77 -18.87 -17.63
N GLU A 611 9.00 -18.55 -18.08
CA GLU A 611 10.21 -18.66 -17.26
C GLU A 611 10.16 -17.76 -16.02
N ILE A 612 9.71 -16.50 -16.18
CA ILE A 612 9.47 -15.58 -15.06
C ILE A 612 8.43 -16.17 -14.12
N PHE A 613 7.28 -16.64 -14.63
CA PHE A 613 6.23 -17.23 -13.81
C PHE A 613 6.71 -18.49 -13.07
N ALA A 614 7.43 -19.37 -13.73
CA ALA A 614 8.02 -20.56 -13.13
C ALA A 614 9.03 -20.20 -12.02
N SER A 615 9.85 -19.16 -12.23
CA SER A 615 10.75 -18.64 -11.21
C SER A 615 9.98 -18.08 -10.02
N MET A 616 8.95 -17.25 -10.25
CA MET A 616 8.10 -16.72 -9.19
C MET A 616 7.37 -17.84 -8.42
N SER A 617 6.91 -18.89 -9.12
CA SER A 617 6.22 -20.04 -8.51
C SER A 617 7.14 -20.85 -7.61
N ARG A 618 8.40 -21.09 -8.03
CA ARG A 618 9.41 -21.80 -7.23
C ARG A 618 9.77 -21.05 -5.95
N ASN A 619 9.80 -19.72 -6.01
CA ASN A 619 10.13 -18.84 -4.88
C ASN A 619 8.91 -18.40 -4.07
N ALA A 620 7.71 -18.86 -4.43
CA ALA A 620 6.51 -18.57 -3.68
C ALA A 620 6.55 -19.21 -2.28
N GLY A 621 6.03 -18.52 -1.29
CA GLY A 621 5.94 -19.02 0.09
C GLY A 621 5.12 -20.29 0.19
N SER A 622 5.52 -21.17 1.11
CA SER A 622 4.84 -22.45 1.37
C SER A 622 3.36 -22.24 1.70
N VAL A 623 2.50 -23.08 1.12
CA VAL A 623 1.06 -23.16 1.42
C VAL A 623 0.85 -23.46 2.90
N VAL A 624 1.67 -24.35 3.47
CA VAL A 624 1.64 -24.76 4.88
C VAL A 624 1.79 -23.58 5.80
N SER A 625 2.84 -22.78 5.60
CA SER A 625 3.11 -21.58 6.43
C SER A 625 2.06 -20.49 6.21
N TYR A 626 1.57 -20.33 4.99
CA TYR A 626 0.59 -19.29 4.66
C TYR A 626 -0.77 -19.53 5.30
N PHE A 627 -1.23 -20.79 5.34
CA PHE A 627 -2.49 -21.21 5.96
C PHE A 627 -2.33 -21.69 7.40
N GLN A 628 -1.13 -21.54 7.98
CA GLN A 628 -0.80 -21.91 9.36
C GLN A 628 -1.11 -23.38 9.69
N ILE A 629 -0.89 -24.28 8.73
CA ILE A 629 -1.14 -25.72 8.91
C ILE A 629 0.00 -26.33 9.74
N PRO A 630 -0.29 -27.20 10.74
CA PRO A 630 0.74 -27.87 11.54
C PRO A 630 1.63 -28.77 10.68
N ILE A 631 2.95 -28.56 10.73
CA ILE A 631 3.93 -29.22 9.86
C ILE A 631 3.90 -30.75 10.01
N ASN A 632 3.66 -31.24 11.23
CA ASN A 632 3.61 -32.68 11.55
C ASN A 632 2.33 -33.39 11.07
N GLN A 633 1.37 -32.65 10.52
CA GLN A 633 0.09 -33.18 10.01
C GLN A 633 -0.03 -33.04 8.48
N VAL A 634 1.04 -32.62 7.79
CA VAL A 634 1.01 -32.32 6.37
C VAL A 634 1.62 -33.47 5.54
N ILE A 635 0.94 -33.77 4.45
CA ILE A 635 1.42 -34.64 3.37
C ILE A 635 1.41 -33.81 2.08
N GLU A 636 2.59 -33.46 1.55
CA GLU A 636 2.73 -32.75 0.28
C GLU A 636 2.95 -33.73 -0.87
N LEU A 637 2.10 -33.67 -1.88
CA LEU A 637 2.17 -34.49 -3.09
C LEU A 637 2.57 -33.62 -4.28
N GLY A 638 3.69 -33.94 -4.91
CA GLY A 638 4.24 -33.15 -6.02
C GLY A 638 3.59 -33.51 -7.36
N THR A 639 3.02 -32.51 -8.06
CA THR A 639 2.51 -32.63 -9.42
C THR A 639 3.28 -31.71 -10.36
N ARG A 640 3.74 -32.21 -11.51
CA ARG A 640 4.37 -31.39 -12.56
C ARG A 640 3.31 -30.96 -13.56
N VAL A 641 3.19 -29.66 -13.80
CA VAL A 641 2.23 -29.10 -14.73
C VAL A 641 2.97 -28.29 -15.79
N SER A 642 2.64 -28.53 -17.05
CA SER A 642 3.15 -27.76 -18.21
C SER A 642 1.97 -27.21 -19.01
N PHE A 643 1.97 -25.93 -19.38
CA PHE A 643 0.88 -25.28 -20.12
C PHE A 643 1.39 -24.32 -21.20
#